data_9fd516e7e5860e2c184c65f31f577e83
#
_entry.id   9fd516e7e5860e2c184c65f31f577e83
#
_cell.length_a   1.000
_cell.length_b   1.000
_cell.length_c   1.000
_cell.angle_alpha   90.00
_cell.angle_beta   90.00
_cell.angle_gamma   90.00
#
_symmetry.space_group_name_H-M   'P 1'
#
loop_
_entity.id
_entity.type
_entity.pdbx_description
1 polymer ?
#
loop_
_entity_poly.entity_id
_entity_poly.type
_entity_poly.pdbx_seq_one_letter_code
_entity_poly.pdbx_strand_id
1 'polypeptide(L)'
;MRYFITYILVIITFTACNWQEKKNKVKPFSFPDNAELIFHINHKDNFLSAITNNTLWKQLPPHTFHLHEMKLIESMPSDVDIWVAIDNHQRFVAITPITEKDTITVWKGANNTLQKQAQFGKEWFYTLANNYLIISDSDKITDYTQPAKTPKSAKQQELQQLQALASTDCVANWFVPTTLANHYFSQYFEQNILTTLPQWVAFDLYLDDNSFRYSGITSMGNPTESHPLQHTTPYPNSLTDLIPARTLALTIYSFEDANRIVQNDSLAQNGIFEEAINGVAFAKTIDGEFAIVPTYDTDQALDGLPILSEDFKYNFPIYDLGEQPLVFFRIFNPHFSPKYVGVYEKHLVFAPTKELLVSVVNDMQRGYVLSANKAYQLLAESSASSASITKVANLYDQTSFANKHPFVAEHYRWALFQQTIQNDYYVLNFVCQQQTQQTLTNEMREQFRFTVDDQLVTPPMLLTNHRTKQLEIAVQDVNNELYLIDNKGSLLWKKKLDGKIQGEIQQVDLFKNGFLQMIFSTEKTVWVLDRNGNVVPPFPLYYKNNITPVEVFDYDQNREYRFLFAENQTLHLLDRKGQPVKGFFQRSNGLPLFTPQHYRIGDRDYLIYPSKNGVFNILHRNGENRITVKDRYEFSKNPPAVINNLFTFATEDGYLVSIDEKGGVKKEKKGYVAPFYWGANRYTRYALTGNLLIFGWRKIELLDGKYMRPQLFRLRGMNYIAVTDTNIQKTYLYDEKGELVKDFPVESANQIAIDINTDKQMWIVTEKTPTEIVVYTF
;
A
#
# COMPACT_ATOMS: atom_id res chain seq x y z
N MET A 1 21.34 -29.74 51.06
CA MET A 1 20.03 -30.21 50.60
C MET A 1 19.83 -29.64 49.20
N ARG A 2 20.07 -30.47 48.20
CA ARG A 2 20.11 -30.08 46.78
C ARG A 2 18.65 -30.16 46.23
N TYR A 3 18.18 -29.12 45.60
CA TYR A 3 16.97 -29.17 44.76
C TYR A 3 17.42 -29.12 43.30
N PHE A 4 17.15 -30.20 42.61
CA PHE A 4 17.17 -30.33 41.16
C PHE A 4 15.93 -29.62 40.61
N ILE A 5 16.10 -28.63 39.76
CA ILE A 5 15.03 -28.09 38.93
C ILE A 5 15.20 -28.67 37.54
N THR A 6 14.34 -29.57 37.22
CA THR A 6 14.21 -30.19 35.87
C THR A 6 13.55 -29.17 34.94
N TYR A 7 14.30 -28.68 33.95
CA TYR A 7 13.74 -27.92 32.83
C TYR A 7 13.00 -28.87 31.91
N ILE A 8 11.67 -28.80 31.88
CA ILE A 8 10.84 -29.40 30.84
C ILE A 8 10.85 -28.42 29.66
N LEU A 9 11.58 -28.81 28.62
CA LEU A 9 11.55 -28.17 27.30
C LEU A 9 10.24 -28.60 26.62
N VAL A 10 9.22 -27.75 26.65
CA VAL A 10 8.02 -27.95 25.85
C VAL A 10 8.34 -27.53 24.42
N ILE A 11 8.65 -28.51 23.59
CA ILE A 11 8.68 -28.34 22.14
C ILE A 11 7.20 -28.25 21.70
N ILE A 12 6.72 -27.03 21.49
CA ILE A 12 5.48 -26.80 20.78
C ILE A 12 5.78 -27.02 19.30
N THR A 13 5.52 -28.21 18.83
CA THR A 13 5.42 -28.49 17.40
C THR A 13 4.21 -27.72 16.88
N PHE A 14 4.45 -26.67 16.11
CA PHE A 14 3.45 -26.05 15.26
C PHE A 14 3.00 -27.08 14.23
N THR A 15 1.94 -27.80 14.53
CA THR A 15 1.14 -28.45 13.51
C THR A 15 0.38 -27.33 12.78
N ALA A 16 1.02 -26.72 11.79
CA ALA A 16 0.31 -26.04 10.74
C ALA A 16 -0.67 -27.04 10.14
N CYS A 17 -1.96 -26.73 10.19
CA CYS A 17 -2.98 -27.50 9.46
C CYS A 17 -2.62 -27.43 7.97
N ASN A 18 -1.88 -28.42 7.52
CA ASN A 18 -1.71 -28.74 6.12
C ASN A 18 -3.03 -29.34 5.61
N TRP A 19 -3.95 -28.49 5.18
CA TRP A 19 -4.88 -28.86 4.13
C TRP A 19 -4.19 -28.64 2.78
N GLN A 20 -3.07 -29.31 2.59
CA GLN A 20 -2.59 -29.64 1.26
C GLN A 20 -3.31 -30.93 0.87
N GLU A 21 -4.22 -30.84 -0.10
CA GLU A 21 -4.48 -31.99 -0.97
C GLU A 21 -3.12 -32.62 -1.27
N LYS A 22 -3.01 -33.93 -1.09
CA LYS A 22 -1.85 -34.71 -1.52
C LYS A 22 -1.75 -34.68 -3.05
N LYS A 23 -1.34 -33.55 -3.62
CA LYS A 23 -0.67 -33.59 -4.91
C LYS A 23 0.61 -34.37 -4.67
N ASN A 24 0.76 -35.51 -5.33
CA ASN A 24 2.00 -36.27 -5.35
C ASN A 24 3.12 -35.27 -5.67
N LYS A 25 3.99 -35.00 -4.67
CA LYS A 25 5.17 -34.15 -4.90
C LYS A 25 6.05 -34.85 -5.90
N VAL A 26 5.89 -34.51 -7.16
CA VAL A 26 6.82 -34.91 -8.21
C VAL A 26 8.16 -34.30 -7.85
N LYS A 27 9.24 -35.09 -7.88
CA LYS A 27 10.57 -34.58 -7.54
C LYS A 27 10.92 -33.42 -8.50
N PRO A 28 11.51 -32.33 -7.99
CA PRO A 28 11.86 -31.19 -8.82
C PRO A 28 12.75 -31.66 -9.98
N PHE A 29 12.45 -31.16 -11.17
CA PHE A 29 13.23 -31.44 -12.37
C PHE A 29 14.52 -30.62 -12.32
N SER A 30 15.67 -31.21 -12.73
CA SER A 30 16.95 -30.52 -12.80
C SER A 30 17.21 -30.08 -14.23
N PHE A 31 17.29 -28.76 -14.44
CA PHE A 31 17.62 -28.21 -15.73
C PHE A 31 19.13 -28.32 -16.00
N PRO A 32 19.54 -28.55 -17.28
CA PRO A 32 20.94 -28.58 -17.66
C PRO A 32 21.56 -27.18 -17.60
N ASP A 33 22.89 -27.12 -17.49
CA ASP A 33 23.65 -25.86 -17.35
C ASP A 33 23.54 -24.93 -18.56
N ASN A 34 23.13 -25.44 -19.72
CA ASN A 34 22.91 -24.63 -20.93
C ASN A 34 21.53 -23.98 -21.03
N ALA A 35 20.61 -24.20 -20.08
CA ALA A 35 19.34 -23.47 -20.03
C ALA A 35 19.61 -22.00 -19.73
N GLU A 36 19.05 -21.09 -20.52
CA GLU A 36 19.18 -19.63 -20.33
C GLU A 36 17.92 -18.98 -19.80
N LEU A 37 16.76 -19.57 -20.08
CA LEU A 37 15.47 -19.06 -19.69
C LEU A 37 14.56 -20.22 -19.30
N ILE A 38 13.87 -20.13 -18.18
CA ILE A 38 12.95 -21.16 -17.73
C ILE A 38 11.64 -20.52 -17.30
N PHE A 39 10.52 -21.00 -17.86
CA PHE A 39 9.19 -20.72 -17.33
C PHE A 39 8.62 -21.95 -16.65
N HIS A 40 8.01 -21.78 -15.50
CA HIS A 40 7.15 -22.76 -14.86
C HIS A 40 5.72 -22.24 -14.90
N ILE A 41 4.88 -22.86 -15.71
CA ILE A 41 3.47 -22.49 -15.88
C ILE A 41 2.68 -23.29 -14.85
N ASN A 42 2.19 -22.61 -13.82
CA ASN A 42 1.48 -23.24 -12.69
C ASN A 42 0.04 -23.63 -13.06
N HIS A 43 -0.60 -22.79 -13.89
CA HIS A 43 -1.99 -22.99 -14.34
C HIS A 43 -2.09 -22.61 -15.82
N LYS A 44 -2.03 -23.61 -16.68
CA LYS A 44 -1.98 -23.44 -18.15
C LYS A 44 -3.08 -22.52 -18.68
N ASP A 45 -4.34 -22.80 -18.32
CA ASP A 45 -5.48 -22.06 -18.87
C ASP A 45 -5.51 -20.60 -18.39
N ASN A 46 -5.14 -20.35 -17.12
CA ASN A 46 -4.97 -19.01 -16.58
C ASN A 46 -3.81 -18.27 -17.26
N PHE A 47 -2.68 -18.95 -17.48
CA PHE A 47 -1.54 -18.37 -18.17
C PHE A 47 -1.89 -17.98 -19.61
N LEU A 48 -2.49 -18.89 -20.38
CA LEU A 48 -2.88 -18.63 -21.75
C LEU A 48 -3.90 -17.50 -21.87
N SER A 49 -4.91 -17.49 -20.99
CA SER A 49 -5.89 -16.41 -20.90
C SER A 49 -5.22 -15.07 -20.55
N ALA A 50 -4.35 -15.05 -19.54
CA ALA A 50 -3.67 -13.86 -19.08
C ALA A 50 -2.77 -13.25 -20.18
N ILE A 51 -1.92 -14.04 -20.82
CA ILE A 51 -1.04 -13.54 -21.90
C ILE A 51 -1.82 -13.13 -23.17
N THR A 52 -3.00 -13.73 -23.39
CA THR A 52 -3.87 -13.38 -24.52
C THR A 52 -4.62 -12.08 -24.25
N ASN A 53 -4.97 -11.77 -23.01
CA ASN A 53 -5.76 -10.59 -22.65
C ASN A 53 -4.88 -9.39 -22.28
N ASN A 54 -3.73 -9.63 -21.63
CA ASN A 54 -2.86 -8.55 -21.17
C ASN A 54 -2.20 -7.81 -22.34
N THR A 55 -2.48 -6.50 -22.44
CA THR A 55 -2.00 -5.68 -23.56
C THR A 55 -0.50 -5.39 -23.48
N LEU A 56 0.07 -5.25 -22.26
CA LEU A 56 1.50 -5.01 -22.08
C LEU A 56 2.32 -6.24 -22.47
N TRP A 57 1.88 -7.44 -22.10
CA TRP A 57 2.52 -8.68 -22.54
C TRP A 57 2.61 -8.79 -24.08
N LYS A 58 1.52 -8.44 -24.78
CA LYS A 58 1.50 -8.45 -26.25
C LYS A 58 2.51 -7.49 -26.88
N GLN A 59 2.78 -6.37 -26.23
CA GLN A 59 3.68 -5.33 -26.75
C GLN A 59 5.14 -5.55 -26.31
N LEU A 60 5.36 -6.00 -25.07
CA LEU A 60 6.66 -6.14 -24.43
C LEU A 60 6.75 -7.45 -23.64
N PRO A 61 6.63 -8.62 -24.28
CA PRO A 61 6.79 -9.88 -23.57
C PRO A 61 8.25 -10.08 -23.12
N PRO A 62 8.49 -10.72 -21.97
CA PRO A 62 9.84 -11.10 -21.55
C PRO A 62 10.45 -12.17 -22.47
N HIS A 63 9.60 -12.93 -23.13
CA HIS A 63 9.92 -13.88 -24.18
C HIS A 63 8.73 -14.00 -25.13
N THR A 64 9.01 -14.01 -26.44
CA THR A 64 7.99 -14.21 -27.46
C THR A 64 7.84 -15.70 -27.76
N PHE A 65 6.73 -16.29 -27.34
CA PHE A 65 6.37 -17.65 -27.78
C PHE A 65 5.85 -17.61 -29.21
N HIS A 66 6.42 -18.45 -30.06
CA HIS A 66 5.95 -18.59 -31.45
C HIS A 66 4.59 -19.31 -31.50
N LEU A 67 3.85 -19.12 -32.60
CA LEU A 67 2.51 -19.71 -32.76
C LEU A 67 2.48 -21.24 -32.56
N HIS A 68 3.50 -21.93 -33.02
CA HIS A 68 3.61 -23.39 -32.88
C HIS A 68 3.94 -23.81 -31.44
N GLU A 69 4.69 -23.02 -30.67
CA GLU A 69 4.98 -23.23 -29.26
C GLU A 69 3.72 -22.98 -28.40
N MET A 70 2.98 -21.94 -28.73
CA MET A 70 1.69 -21.66 -28.07
C MET A 70 0.70 -22.81 -28.28
N LYS A 71 0.53 -23.29 -29.50
CA LYS A 71 -0.32 -24.44 -29.81
C LYS A 71 0.15 -25.71 -29.11
N LEU A 72 1.46 -25.89 -28.94
CA LEU A 72 2.02 -26.99 -28.17
C LEU A 72 1.59 -26.88 -26.69
N ILE A 73 1.77 -25.71 -26.06
CA ILE A 73 1.36 -25.48 -24.67
C ILE A 73 -0.17 -25.69 -24.50
N GLU A 74 -0.98 -25.16 -25.43
CA GLU A 74 -2.43 -25.36 -25.47
C GLU A 74 -2.83 -26.86 -25.49
N SER A 75 -2.06 -27.68 -26.20
CA SER A 75 -2.32 -29.14 -26.36
C SER A 75 -1.99 -29.96 -25.09
N MET A 76 -1.28 -29.39 -24.13
CA MET A 76 -0.93 -30.07 -22.87
C MET A 76 -2.11 -30.13 -21.90
N PRO A 77 -2.15 -31.09 -20.96
CA PRO A 77 -3.21 -31.16 -19.94
C PRO A 77 -3.29 -29.89 -19.09
N SER A 78 -4.50 -29.52 -18.64
CA SER A 78 -4.74 -28.29 -17.85
C SER A 78 -4.32 -28.40 -16.38
N ASP A 79 -4.33 -29.61 -15.83
CA ASP A 79 -4.14 -29.86 -14.39
C ASP A 79 -2.72 -30.24 -14.00
N VAL A 80 -1.76 -30.04 -14.91
CA VAL A 80 -0.36 -30.40 -14.68
C VAL A 80 0.56 -29.20 -14.82
N ASP A 81 1.67 -29.25 -14.08
CA ASP A 81 2.74 -28.24 -14.21
C ASP A 81 3.43 -28.36 -15.57
N ILE A 82 3.64 -27.24 -16.24
CA ILE A 82 4.37 -27.21 -17.51
C ILE A 82 5.65 -26.38 -17.32
N TRP A 83 6.76 -27.02 -17.57
CA TRP A 83 8.06 -26.34 -17.58
C TRP A 83 8.48 -26.11 -19.03
N VAL A 84 8.89 -24.87 -19.31
CA VAL A 84 9.44 -24.49 -20.60
C VAL A 84 10.85 -23.97 -20.39
N ALA A 85 11.82 -24.52 -21.12
CA ALA A 85 13.20 -24.05 -21.12
C ALA A 85 13.60 -23.60 -22.52
N ILE A 86 14.34 -22.50 -22.57
CA ILE A 86 15.06 -22.03 -23.76
C ILE A 86 16.55 -22.12 -23.44
N ASP A 87 17.32 -22.76 -24.27
CA ASP A 87 18.76 -22.87 -24.05
C ASP A 87 19.58 -21.84 -24.84
N ASN A 88 20.90 -21.87 -24.65
CA ASN A 88 21.86 -20.97 -25.29
C ASN A 88 21.95 -21.13 -26.85
N HIS A 89 21.29 -22.14 -27.42
CA HIS A 89 21.12 -22.32 -28.84
C HIS A 89 19.72 -21.97 -29.34
N GLN A 90 18.93 -21.30 -28.49
CA GLN A 90 17.51 -20.92 -28.72
C GLN A 90 16.61 -22.14 -28.99
N ARG A 91 16.95 -23.30 -28.43
CA ARG A 91 16.11 -24.50 -28.54
C ARG A 91 15.02 -24.44 -27.47
N PHE A 92 13.81 -24.70 -27.92
CA PHE A 92 12.66 -24.79 -27.06
C PHE A 92 12.50 -26.22 -26.52
N VAL A 93 12.29 -26.34 -25.21
CA VAL A 93 11.99 -27.61 -24.56
C VAL A 93 10.81 -27.43 -23.60
N ALA A 94 9.76 -28.21 -23.78
CA ALA A 94 8.63 -28.27 -22.85
C ALA A 94 8.63 -29.60 -22.10
N ILE A 95 8.36 -29.55 -20.80
CA ILE A 95 8.39 -30.72 -19.91
C ILE A 95 7.13 -30.70 -19.04
N THR A 96 6.40 -31.81 -19.01
CA THR A 96 5.21 -31.96 -18.20
C THR A 96 5.15 -33.33 -17.55
N PRO A 97 4.72 -33.46 -16.26
CA PRO A 97 4.54 -34.77 -15.64
C PRO A 97 3.37 -35.50 -16.28
N ILE A 98 3.47 -36.83 -16.32
CA ILE A 98 2.42 -37.72 -16.81
C ILE A 98 1.91 -38.51 -15.63
N THR A 99 0.59 -38.52 -15.44
CA THR A 99 -0.11 -39.42 -14.52
C THR A 99 -0.73 -40.55 -15.33
N GLU A 100 -0.91 -41.74 -14.71
CA GLU A 100 -1.50 -42.92 -15.39
C GLU A 100 -2.91 -42.67 -15.95
N LYS A 101 -3.58 -41.58 -15.54
CA LYS A 101 -4.92 -41.16 -16.00
C LYS A 101 -4.88 -40.25 -17.23
N ASP A 102 -3.73 -39.70 -17.56
CA ASP A 102 -3.61 -38.75 -18.67
C ASP A 102 -3.45 -39.50 -19.99
N THR A 103 -4.54 -39.72 -20.68
CA THR A 103 -4.53 -40.19 -22.06
C THR A 103 -4.03 -39.06 -22.94
N ILE A 104 -2.72 -39.00 -23.18
CA ILE A 104 -2.15 -38.05 -24.12
C ILE A 104 -2.58 -38.45 -25.51
N THR A 105 -3.70 -37.94 -25.96
CA THR A 105 -4.30 -38.25 -27.27
C THR A 105 -3.45 -37.74 -28.43
N VAL A 106 -2.64 -36.72 -28.18
CA VAL A 106 -1.83 -36.01 -29.21
C VAL A 106 -0.47 -36.69 -29.45
N TRP A 107 0.18 -37.22 -28.40
CA TRP A 107 1.54 -37.79 -28.43
C TRP A 107 1.49 -39.33 -28.33
N LYS A 108 0.77 -39.94 -29.27
CA LYS A 108 0.55 -41.39 -29.29
C LYS A 108 1.84 -42.16 -29.44
N GLY A 109 2.05 -43.16 -28.57
CA GLY A 109 3.20 -44.02 -28.60
C GLY A 109 4.46 -43.48 -27.94
N ALA A 110 4.36 -42.37 -27.18
CA ALA A 110 5.48 -41.87 -26.41
C ALA A 110 6.01 -42.97 -25.44
N ASN A 111 7.29 -43.21 -25.50
CA ASN A 111 8.03 -44.19 -24.72
C ASN A 111 9.45 -43.67 -24.39
N ASN A 112 10.28 -44.47 -23.76
CA ASN A 112 11.64 -44.08 -23.37
C ASN A 112 12.63 -43.94 -24.53
N THR A 113 12.16 -43.98 -25.78
CA THR A 113 12.99 -43.73 -26.99
C THR A 113 12.61 -42.41 -27.61
N LEU A 114 13.58 -41.75 -28.23
CA LEU A 114 13.35 -40.50 -28.96
C LEU A 114 12.44 -40.77 -30.15
N GLN A 115 11.36 -40.01 -30.20
CA GLN A 115 10.39 -40.06 -31.30
C GLN A 115 10.28 -38.71 -31.95
N LYS A 116 9.73 -38.69 -33.20
CA LYS A 116 9.55 -37.51 -34.03
C LYS A 116 8.14 -37.45 -34.56
N GLN A 117 7.52 -36.29 -34.51
CA GLN A 117 6.18 -36.06 -35.05
C GLN A 117 6.03 -34.65 -35.59
N ALA A 118 5.44 -34.50 -36.77
CA ALA A 118 5.08 -33.20 -37.31
C ALA A 118 3.72 -32.77 -36.76
N GLN A 119 3.69 -31.64 -36.05
CA GLN A 119 2.45 -31.03 -35.47
C GLN A 119 2.56 -29.53 -35.44
N PHE A 120 1.42 -28.83 -35.49
CA PHE A 120 1.33 -27.38 -35.35
C PHE A 120 2.20 -26.60 -36.35
N GLY A 121 2.52 -27.21 -37.52
CA GLY A 121 3.37 -26.61 -38.53
C GLY A 121 4.89 -26.71 -38.30
N LYS A 122 5.32 -27.52 -37.32
CA LYS A 122 6.73 -27.75 -36.97
C LYS A 122 6.98 -29.23 -36.71
N GLU A 123 8.21 -29.69 -36.86
CA GLU A 123 8.65 -31.00 -36.39
C GLU A 123 9.02 -30.94 -34.91
N TRP A 124 8.50 -31.88 -34.13
CA TRP A 124 8.78 -32.01 -32.70
C TRP A 124 9.43 -33.34 -32.41
N PHE A 125 10.39 -33.32 -31.52
CA PHE A 125 11.05 -34.49 -30.98
C PHE A 125 10.54 -34.69 -29.56
N TYR A 126 10.18 -35.89 -29.15
CA TYR A 126 9.63 -36.18 -27.85
C TYR A 126 10.06 -37.55 -27.31
N THR A 127 10.08 -37.66 -26.00
CA THR A 127 10.39 -38.88 -25.26
C THR A 127 9.75 -38.88 -23.87
N LEU A 128 9.61 -40.08 -23.32
CA LEU A 128 9.24 -40.24 -21.89
C LEU A 128 10.50 -40.54 -21.09
N ALA A 129 10.68 -39.77 -19.99
CA ALA A 129 11.73 -40.01 -19.03
C ALA A 129 11.25 -39.70 -17.61
N ASN A 130 11.39 -40.65 -16.67
CA ASN A 130 11.09 -40.46 -15.26
C ASN A 130 9.67 -39.95 -14.95
N ASN A 131 8.66 -40.41 -15.66
CA ASN A 131 7.25 -39.98 -15.60
C ASN A 131 7.01 -38.56 -16.14
N TYR A 132 7.92 -38.03 -16.94
CA TYR A 132 7.73 -36.76 -17.66
C TYR A 132 7.67 -37.02 -19.17
N LEU A 133 6.80 -36.30 -19.84
CA LEU A 133 6.83 -36.09 -21.28
C LEU A 133 7.73 -34.89 -21.56
N ILE A 134 8.74 -35.09 -22.36
CA ILE A 134 9.70 -34.08 -22.79
C ILE A 134 9.53 -33.87 -24.27
N ILE A 135 9.31 -32.64 -24.72
CA ILE A 135 9.08 -32.26 -26.11
C ILE A 135 10.01 -31.13 -26.45
N SER A 136 10.66 -31.21 -27.61
CA SER A 136 11.58 -30.18 -28.10
C SER A 136 11.46 -29.98 -29.60
N ASP A 137 11.88 -28.83 -30.07
CA ASP A 137 12.08 -28.52 -31.48
C ASP A 137 13.45 -29.05 -32.03
N SER A 138 14.20 -29.77 -31.20
CA SER A 138 15.50 -30.33 -31.56
C SER A 138 15.59 -31.78 -31.08
N ASP A 139 16.35 -32.61 -31.82
CA ASP A 139 16.66 -33.98 -31.47
C ASP A 139 17.62 -34.12 -30.26
N LYS A 140 18.27 -33.02 -29.86
CA LYS A 140 19.22 -32.96 -28.72
C LYS A 140 18.52 -32.77 -27.38
N ILE A 141 17.48 -33.55 -27.11
CA ILE A 141 16.70 -33.46 -25.82
C ILE A 141 17.25 -34.36 -24.72
N THR A 142 18.31 -35.14 -25.01
CA THR A 142 18.89 -36.09 -24.04
C THR A 142 19.41 -35.46 -22.77
N ASP A 143 19.80 -34.18 -22.80
CA ASP A 143 20.27 -33.42 -21.66
C ASP A 143 19.16 -33.23 -20.61
N TYR A 144 17.90 -33.26 -21.04
CA TYR A 144 16.70 -33.08 -20.18
C TYR A 144 16.10 -34.40 -19.70
N THR A 145 16.63 -35.57 -20.12
CA THR A 145 16.08 -36.88 -19.73
C THR A 145 16.65 -37.45 -18.43
N GLN A 146 17.66 -36.82 -17.86
CA GLN A 146 18.31 -37.28 -16.64
C GLN A 146 17.48 -36.91 -15.39
N PRO A 147 17.28 -37.85 -14.43
CA PRO A 147 16.65 -37.52 -13.18
C PRO A 147 17.49 -36.51 -12.42
N ALA A 148 16.82 -35.69 -11.58
CA ALA A 148 17.49 -34.76 -10.67
C ALA A 148 18.46 -35.52 -9.75
N LYS A 149 19.71 -35.63 -10.17
CA LYS A 149 20.84 -36.05 -9.31
C LYS A 149 21.26 -34.80 -8.51
N THR A 150 22.02 -35.03 -7.45
CA THR A 150 22.66 -33.94 -6.68
C THR A 150 23.19 -32.88 -7.65
N PRO A 151 22.88 -31.57 -7.47
CA PRO A 151 23.29 -30.54 -8.39
C PRO A 151 24.79 -30.60 -8.62
N LYS A 152 25.21 -30.64 -9.88
CA LYS A 152 26.62 -30.80 -10.27
C LYS A 152 27.37 -29.46 -10.39
N SER A 153 26.61 -28.37 -10.54
CA SER A 153 27.17 -27.03 -10.69
C SER A 153 26.57 -26.06 -9.68
N ALA A 154 27.26 -24.96 -9.41
CA ALA A 154 26.76 -23.86 -8.57
C ALA A 154 25.44 -23.30 -9.16
N LYS A 155 25.35 -23.18 -10.49
CA LYS A 155 24.16 -22.75 -11.20
C LYS A 155 22.94 -23.65 -10.91
N GLN A 156 23.13 -24.97 -10.95
CA GLN A 156 22.02 -25.89 -10.63
C GLN A 156 21.61 -25.82 -9.17
N GLN A 157 22.54 -25.57 -8.25
CA GLN A 157 22.22 -25.36 -6.82
C GLN A 157 21.39 -24.11 -6.63
N GLU A 158 21.79 -22.99 -7.22
CA GLU A 158 21.07 -21.72 -7.16
C GLU A 158 19.67 -21.87 -7.73
N LEU A 159 19.52 -22.46 -8.91
CA LEU A 159 18.21 -22.71 -9.54
C LEU A 159 17.30 -23.57 -8.67
N GLN A 160 17.81 -24.61 -8.02
CA GLN A 160 17.01 -25.44 -7.12
C GLN A 160 16.53 -24.68 -5.88
N GLN A 161 17.37 -23.82 -5.33
CA GLN A 161 16.99 -22.95 -4.22
C GLN A 161 15.89 -21.98 -4.65
N LEU A 162 16.03 -21.33 -5.80
CA LEU A 162 15.05 -20.40 -6.33
C LEU A 162 13.71 -21.10 -6.68
N GLN A 163 13.75 -22.31 -7.22
CA GLN A 163 12.55 -23.10 -7.47
C GLN A 163 11.78 -23.45 -6.20
N ALA A 164 12.50 -23.70 -5.09
CA ALA A 164 11.88 -23.98 -3.81
C ALA A 164 11.20 -22.76 -3.16
N LEU A 165 11.59 -21.55 -3.56
CA LEU A 165 11.06 -20.27 -3.05
C LEU A 165 9.95 -19.70 -3.94
N ALA A 166 9.84 -20.14 -5.19
CA ALA A 166 8.85 -19.65 -6.14
C ALA A 166 7.41 -19.95 -5.70
N SER A 167 6.51 -18.99 -5.91
CA SER A 167 5.10 -19.14 -5.56
C SER A 167 4.35 -20.01 -6.57
N THR A 168 3.41 -20.80 -6.09
CA THR A 168 2.46 -21.53 -6.94
C THR A 168 1.16 -20.76 -7.20
N ASP A 169 0.95 -19.61 -6.53
CA ASP A 169 -0.28 -18.82 -6.63
C ASP A 169 -0.24 -17.78 -7.76
N CYS A 170 0.83 -17.76 -8.55
CA CYS A 170 0.99 -16.90 -9.73
C CYS A 170 0.67 -17.66 -11.03
N VAL A 171 0.49 -16.94 -12.13
CA VAL A 171 0.19 -17.59 -13.43
C VAL A 171 1.37 -18.38 -13.98
N ALA A 172 2.58 -17.88 -13.76
CA ALA A 172 3.83 -18.56 -14.09
C ALA A 172 5.00 -18.01 -13.26
N ASN A 173 6.05 -18.82 -13.09
CA ASN A 173 7.33 -18.36 -12.59
C ASN A 173 8.32 -18.19 -13.76
N TRP A 174 9.15 -17.17 -13.68
CA TRP A 174 10.18 -16.88 -14.69
C TRP A 174 11.56 -16.90 -14.02
N PHE A 175 12.36 -17.93 -14.32
CA PHE A 175 13.73 -18.05 -13.86
C PHE A 175 14.67 -17.59 -14.98
N VAL A 176 15.49 -16.61 -14.69
CA VAL A 176 16.24 -15.90 -15.73
C VAL A 176 17.59 -15.43 -15.19
N PRO A 177 18.67 -15.44 -16.02
CA PRO A 177 19.91 -14.78 -15.67
C PRO A 177 19.71 -13.30 -15.38
N THR A 178 20.39 -12.77 -14.38
CA THR A 178 20.32 -11.36 -14.00
C THR A 178 20.62 -10.43 -15.18
N THR A 179 21.55 -10.81 -16.04
CA THR A 179 21.90 -10.04 -17.25
C THR A 179 20.72 -9.90 -18.22
N LEU A 180 19.96 -10.97 -18.44
CA LEU A 180 18.78 -10.95 -19.29
C LEU A 180 17.61 -10.21 -18.63
N ALA A 181 17.39 -10.43 -17.34
CA ALA A 181 16.39 -9.67 -16.57
C ALA A 181 16.72 -8.17 -16.59
N ASN A 182 17.98 -7.81 -16.41
CA ASN A 182 18.43 -6.43 -16.46
C ASN A 182 18.19 -5.80 -17.84
N HIS A 183 18.50 -6.54 -18.92
CA HIS A 183 18.18 -6.08 -20.27
C HIS A 183 16.68 -5.84 -20.48
N TYR A 184 15.84 -6.73 -19.96
CA TYR A 184 14.38 -6.58 -20.05
C TYR A 184 13.87 -5.37 -19.29
N PHE A 185 14.27 -5.18 -18.02
CA PHE A 185 13.79 -4.06 -17.20
C PHE A 185 14.44 -2.72 -17.55
N SER A 186 15.70 -2.70 -18.04
CA SER A 186 16.39 -1.47 -18.41
C SER A 186 15.68 -0.66 -19.49
N GLN A 187 14.87 -1.29 -20.33
CA GLN A 187 14.08 -0.58 -21.34
C GLN A 187 13.04 0.38 -20.73
N TYR A 188 12.53 0.10 -19.50
CA TYR A 188 11.58 0.96 -18.82
C TYR A 188 12.25 2.12 -18.07
N PHE A 189 13.50 1.96 -17.62
CA PHE A 189 14.18 2.88 -16.74
C PHE A 189 15.38 3.58 -17.40
N GLU A 190 15.72 3.27 -18.64
CA GLU A 190 16.87 3.80 -19.39
C GLU A 190 18.24 3.61 -18.68
N GLN A 191 18.32 2.69 -17.74
CA GLN A 191 19.51 2.37 -16.96
C GLN A 191 19.49 0.93 -16.46
N ASN A 192 20.67 0.39 -16.17
CA ASN A 192 20.78 -0.89 -15.50
C ASN A 192 20.20 -0.81 -14.09
N ILE A 193 19.29 -1.72 -13.75
CA ILE A 193 18.61 -1.72 -12.46
C ILE A 193 19.03 -2.87 -11.53
N LEU A 194 19.74 -3.87 -12.09
CA LEU A 194 20.16 -5.10 -11.40
C LEU A 194 21.69 -5.28 -11.47
N THR A 195 22.45 -4.26 -11.09
CA THR A 195 23.90 -4.21 -11.36
C THR A 195 24.76 -5.05 -10.41
N THR A 196 24.27 -5.43 -9.24
CA THR A 196 25.05 -6.13 -8.19
C THR A 196 24.44 -7.44 -7.76
N LEU A 197 23.58 -8.03 -8.60
CA LEU A 197 22.83 -9.23 -8.24
C LEU A 197 23.53 -10.52 -8.67
N PRO A 198 23.20 -11.66 -8.02
CA PRO A 198 23.68 -12.99 -8.38
C PRO A 198 23.32 -13.39 -9.82
N GLN A 199 23.80 -14.58 -10.23
CA GLN A 199 23.64 -15.01 -11.61
C GLN A 199 22.19 -15.23 -12.04
N TRP A 200 21.28 -15.62 -11.11
CA TRP A 200 19.90 -15.97 -11.42
C TRP A 200 18.90 -15.25 -10.52
N VAL A 201 17.73 -14.98 -11.10
CA VAL A 201 16.55 -14.40 -10.43
C VAL A 201 15.34 -15.26 -10.74
N ALA A 202 14.50 -15.50 -9.74
CA ALA A 202 13.17 -16.08 -9.90
C ALA A 202 12.13 -14.98 -9.76
N PHE A 203 11.25 -14.84 -10.75
CA PHE A 203 10.11 -13.93 -10.74
C PHE A 203 8.80 -14.70 -10.77
N ASP A 204 7.90 -14.41 -9.85
CA ASP A 204 6.50 -14.80 -9.89
C ASP A 204 5.73 -13.78 -10.72
N LEU A 205 5.03 -14.25 -11.74
CA LEU A 205 4.34 -13.44 -12.73
C LEU A 205 2.85 -13.35 -12.39
N TYR A 206 2.36 -12.12 -12.22
CA TYR A 206 0.96 -11.80 -12.00
C TYR A 206 0.47 -10.92 -13.14
N LEU A 207 -0.45 -11.44 -13.93
CA LEU A 207 -1.04 -10.78 -15.09
C LEU A 207 -2.54 -10.66 -14.89
N ASP A 208 -3.03 -9.42 -14.90
CA ASP A 208 -4.45 -9.11 -15.07
C ASP A 208 -4.62 -8.37 -16.39
N ASP A 209 -5.84 -8.18 -16.87
CA ASP A 209 -6.08 -7.50 -18.15
C ASP A 209 -5.40 -6.13 -18.24
N ASN A 210 -5.31 -5.42 -17.12
CA ASN A 210 -4.83 -4.04 -17.01
C ASN A 210 -3.55 -3.89 -16.18
N SER A 211 -3.04 -4.94 -15.56
CA SER A 211 -1.85 -4.88 -14.71
C SER A 211 -0.84 -5.95 -15.07
N PHE A 212 0.41 -5.61 -14.87
CA PHE A 212 1.55 -6.45 -15.12
C PHE A 212 2.52 -6.31 -13.95
N ARG A 213 2.70 -7.38 -13.19
CA ARG A 213 3.54 -7.37 -12.00
C ARG A 213 4.45 -8.58 -11.96
N TYR A 214 5.72 -8.33 -11.62
CA TYR A 214 6.68 -9.34 -11.19
C TYR A 214 7.00 -9.17 -9.71
N SER A 215 6.98 -10.27 -8.96
CA SER A 215 7.54 -10.35 -7.63
C SER A 215 8.71 -11.33 -7.67
N GLY A 216 9.92 -10.87 -7.40
CA GLY A 216 11.12 -11.67 -7.60
C GLY A 216 11.92 -11.88 -6.33
N ILE A 217 12.69 -12.96 -6.32
CA ILE A 217 13.65 -13.27 -5.29
C ILE A 217 14.96 -13.75 -5.90
N THR A 218 16.08 -13.39 -5.28
CA THR A 218 17.40 -13.86 -5.64
C THR A 218 18.28 -14.02 -4.42
N SER A 219 19.29 -14.89 -4.48
CA SER A 219 20.30 -15.01 -3.44
C SER A 219 21.24 -13.79 -3.42
N MET A 220 22.05 -13.63 -2.38
CA MET A 220 23.03 -12.53 -2.27
C MET A 220 24.27 -12.73 -3.14
N GLY A 221 24.48 -13.91 -3.73
CA GLY A 221 25.67 -14.21 -4.51
C GLY A 221 26.94 -14.31 -3.67
N ASN A 222 28.08 -14.02 -4.28
CA ASN A 222 29.39 -14.12 -3.61
C ASN A 222 29.60 -12.89 -2.67
N PRO A 223 29.91 -13.07 -1.39
CA PRO A 223 30.04 -11.97 -0.41
C PRO A 223 31.20 -11.00 -0.68
N THR A 224 31.92 -11.13 -1.78
CA THR A 224 33.04 -10.24 -2.15
C THR A 224 32.61 -8.89 -2.72
N GLU A 225 31.34 -8.72 -3.12
CA GLU A 225 30.80 -7.44 -3.59
C GLU A 225 29.58 -7.09 -2.69
N SER A 226 29.82 -6.34 -1.63
CA SER A 226 28.74 -5.87 -0.76
C SER A 226 28.04 -4.66 -1.40
N HIS A 227 26.70 -4.71 -1.48
CA HIS A 227 25.91 -3.55 -1.88
C HIS A 227 26.01 -2.47 -0.77
N PRO A 228 26.13 -1.18 -1.10
CA PRO A 228 26.22 -0.12 -0.08
C PRO A 228 25.08 -0.14 0.95
N LEU A 229 23.88 -0.57 0.57
CA LEU A 229 22.73 -0.72 1.47
C LEU A 229 22.62 -2.08 2.16
N GLN A 230 23.61 -2.96 2.01
CA GLN A 230 23.66 -4.22 2.74
C GLN A 230 23.81 -3.94 4.24
N HIS A 231 23.09 -4.66 5.08
CA HIS A 231 23.05 -4.47 6.53
C HIS A 231 22.36 -3.16 7.00
N THR A 232 21.68 -2.45 6.10
CA THR A 232 20.78 -1.34 6.47
C THR A 232 19.34 -1.79 6.38
N THR A 233 18.48 -1.25 7.25
CA THR A 233 17.03 -1.48 7.18
C THR A 233 16.38 -0.35 6.37
N PRO A 234 15.49 -0.65 5.40
CA PRO A 234 14.77 0.39 4.69
C PRO A 234 13.92 1.22 5.66
N TYR A 235 14.08 2.53 5.65
CA TYR A 235 13.25 3.43 6.45
C TYR A 235 11.99 3.80 5.66
N PRO A 236 10.78 3.61 6.22
CA PRO A 236 9.55 4.05 5.57
C PRO A 236 9.56 5.56 5.44
N ASN A 237 9.46 6.07 4.23
CA ASN A 237 9.38 7.50 3.98
C ASN A 237 8.27 7.82 2.96
N SER A 238 7.74 9.03 3.05
CA SER A 238 6.71 9.57 2.16
C SER A 238 7.29 10.54 1.13
N LEU A 239 8.52 10.31 0.67
CA LEU A 239 9.22 11.22 -0.25
C LEU A 239 8.42 11.50 -1.53
N THR A 240 7.57 10.57 -1.97
CA THR A 240 6.68 10.79 -3.12
C THR A 240 5.63 11.89 -2.89
N ASP A 241 5.37 12.26 -1.63
CA ASP A 241 4.52 13.40 -1.27
C ASP A 241 5.21 14.75 -1.51
N LEU A 242 6.51 14.72 -1.80
CA LEU A 242 7.34 15.89 -2.05
C LEU A 242 7.88 15.96 -3.49
N ILE A 243 7.94 14.82 -4.18
CA ILE A 243 8.43 14.77 -5.56
C ILE A 243 7.45 15.44 -6.52
N PRO A 244 7.85 16.44 -7.31
CA PRO A 244 6.99 17.08 -8.29
C PRO A 244 6.32 16.10 -9.27
N ALA A 245 5.03 16.31 -9.57
CA ALA A 245 4.26 15.44 -10.47
C ALA A 245 4.80 15.41 -11.92
N ARG A 246 5.61 16.40 -12.31
CA ARG A 246 6.28 16.52 -13.62
C ARG A 246 7.60 15.74 -13.70
N THR A 247 7.91 14.92 -12.70
CA THR A 247 9.12 14.10 -12.68
C THR A 247 9.10 13.04 -13.79
N LEU A 248 10.23 12.92 -14.50
CA LEU A 248 10.44 11.95 -15.58
C LEU A 248 10.99 10.62 -15.05
N ALA A 249 11.93 10.71 -14.11
CA ALA A 249 12.55 9.57 -13.46
C ALA A 249 12.86 9.89 -11.99
N LEU A 250 12.72 8.89 -11.14
CA LEU A 250 12.94 8.99 -9.71
C LEU A 250 13.67 7.74 -9.22
N THR A 251 14.70 7.92 -8.39
CA THR A 251 15.32 6.84 -7.63
C THR A 251 15.38 7.24 -6.17
N ILE A 252 14.77 6.46 -5.30
CA ILE A 252 14.80 6.63 -3.85
C ILE A 252 15.68 5.55 -3.25
N TYR A 253 16.65 5.93 -2.43
CA TYR A 253 17.42 5.07 -1.55
C TYR A 253 16.98 5.33 -0.12
N SER A 254 16.59 4.28 0.59
CA SER A 254 16.00 4.34 1.92
C SER A 254 16.79 3.49 2.91
N PHE A 255 17.16 4.07 4.05
CA PHE A 255 18.00 3.43 5.08
C PHE A 255 17.75 4.09 6.44
N GLU A 256 17.97 3.35 7.53
CA GLU A 256 17.91 3.88 8.89
C GLU A 256 19.18 4.64 9.31
N ASP A 257 20.33 4.26 8.78
CA ASP A 257 21.64 4.74 9.25
C ASP A 257 22.59 4.92 8.06
N ALA A 258 22.85 6.16 7.70
CA ALA A 258 23.75 6.50 6.61
C ALA A 258 25.24 6.21 6.96
N ASN A 259 25.63 6.23 8.25
CA ASN A 259 27.00 5.94 8.64
C ASN A 259 27.43 4.53 8.22
N ARG A 260 26.53 3.56 8.25
CA ARG A 260 26.84 2.18 7.79
C ARG A 260 27.15 2.12 6.31
N ILE A 261 26.54 3.02 5.52
CA ILE A 261 26.75 3.10 4.07
C ILE A 261 28.14 3.70 3.80
N VAL A 262 28.45 4.78 4.51
CA VAL A 262 29.70 5.54 4.36
C VAL A 262 30.92 4.72 4.84
N GLN A 263 30.79 3.92 5.90
CA GLN A 263 31.87 3.05 6.40
C GLN A 263 32.35 2.00 5.38
N ASN A 264 31.51 1.64 4.43
CA ASN A 264 31.85 0.71 3.36
C ASN A 264 32.57 1.38 2.17
N ASP A 265 32.64 2.72 2.13
CA ASP A 265 33.35 3.47 1.09
C ASP A 265 34.66 4.04 1.65
N SER A 266 35.79 3.64 1.08
CA SER A 266 37.13 4.08 1.50
C SER A 266 37.39 5.59 1.32
N LEU A 267 36.52 6.30 0.62
CA LEU A 267 36.62 7.75 0.33
C LEU A 267 35.73 8.61 1.24
N ALA A 268 34.83 8.01 1.99
CA ALA A 268 33.87 8.73 2.81
C ALA A 268 34.30 8.71 4.29
N GLN A 269 34.23 9.87 4.94
CA GLN A 269 34.40 9.99 6.39
C GLN A 269 33.02 10.15 7.01
N ASN A 270 32.76 9.49 8.14
CA ASN A 270 31.56 9.70 8.93
C ASN A 270 31.46 11.18 9.28
N GLY A 271 30.40 11.83 8.85
CA GLY A 271 30.16 13.25 9.05
C GLY A 271 28.88 13.53 9.81
N ILE A 272 28.77 14.74 10.31
CA ILE A 272 27.56 15.21 11.02
C ILE A 272 26.32 15.12 10.11
N PHE A 273 26.49 15.35 8.79
CA PHE A 273 25.41 15.26 7.81
C PHE A 273 24.82 13.84 7.73
N GLU A 274 25.68 12.83 7.66
CA GLU A 274 25.27 11.43 7.53
C GLU A 274 24.54 10.92 8.78
N GLU A 275 24.84 11.44 9.96
CA GLU A 275 24.13 11.09 11.21
C GLU A 275 22.70 11.62 11.25
N ALA A 276 22.40 12.68 10.50
CA ALA A 276 21.12 13.37 10.56
C ALA A 276 20.12 12.90 9.50
N ILE A 277 20.48 11.96 8.59
CA ILE A 277 19.66 11.60 7.42
C ILE A 277 19.26 10.12 7.39
N ASN A 278 18.14 9.81 6.70
CA ASN A 278 17.61 8.44 6.60
C ASN A 278 17.18 8.03 5.19
N GLY A 279 17.67 8.69 4.18
CA GLY A 279 17.39 8.37 2.78
C GLY A 279 17.86 9.46 1.83
N VAL A 280 17.73 9.20 0.55
CA VAL A 280 17.93 10.20 -0.52
C VAL A 280 17.08 9.83 -1.72
N ALA A 281 16.39 10.82 -2.30
CA ALA A 281 15.70 10.69 -3.58
C ALA A 281 16.38 11.55 -4.63
N PHE A 282 16.77 10.95 -5.75
CA PHE A 282 17.21 11.67 -6.95
C PHE A 282 16.05 11.68 -7.93
N ALA A 283 15.65 12.88 -8.35
CA ALA A 283 14.55 13.06 -9.28
C ALA A 283 14.98 13.93 -10.47
N LYS A 284 14.57 13.53 -11.66
CA LYS A 284 14.86 14.22 -12.90
C LYS A 284 13.57 14.79 -13.49
N THR A 285 13.58 16.08 -13.80
CA THR A 285 12.55 16.79 -14.56
C THR A 285 13.13 17.25 -15.91
N ILE A 286 12.30 17.89 -16.71
CA ILE A 286 12.77 18.54 -17.95
C ILE A 286 13.77 19.69 -17.66
N ASP A 287 13.67 20.31 -16.48
CA ASP A 287 14.49 21.46 -16.09
C ASP A 287 15.83 21.04 -15.46
N GLY A 288 16.01 19.77 -15.12
CA GLY A 288 17.22 19.23 -14.52
C GLY A 288 17.00 18.17 -13.45
N GLU A 289 18.09 17.74 -12.85
CA GLU A 289 18.11 16.76 -11.76
C GLU A 289 18.28 17.45 -10.41
N PHE A 290 17.56 16.99 -9.42
CA PHE A 290 17.63 17.45 -8.03
C PHE A 290 17.58 16.27 -7.06
N ALA A 291 17.94 16.49 -5.80
CA ALA A 291 17.79 15.48 -4.76
C ALA A 291 17.01 16.02 -3.57
N ILE A 292 16.25 15.12 -2.92
CA ILE A 292 15.58 15.38 -1.65
C ILE A 292 16.14 14.42 -0.61
N VAL A 293 16.55 14.96 0.52
CA VAL A 293 17.12 14.21 1.65
C VAL A 293 16.23 14.42 2.86
N PRO A 294 15.55 13.36 3.35
CA PRO A 294 14.81 13.41 4.60
C PRO A 294 15.78 13.43 5.78
N THR A 295 15.48 14.24 6.81
CA THR A 295 16.33 14.40 7.97
C THR A 295 15.64 14.02 9.26
N TYR A 296 16.40 13.48 10.21
CA TYR A 296 15.97 13.36 11.62
C TYR A 296 16.06 14.72 12.30
N ASP A 297 17.15 15.45 12.03
CA ASP A 297 17.40 16.80 12.53
C ASP A 297 17.97 17.66 11.40
N THR A 298 17.23 18.68 11.01
CA THR A 298 17.56 19.55 9.88
C THR A 298 18.74 20.46 10.20
N ASP A 299 18.83 20.97 11.43
CA ASP A 299 19.90 21.88 11.84
C ASP A 299 21.21 21.12 11.91
N GLN A 300 21.24 19.93 12.49
CA GLN A 300 22.40 19.05 12.49
C GLN A 300 22.85 18.70 11.06
N ALA A 301 21.89 18.41 10.16
CA ALA A 301 22.23 18.11 8.77
C ALA A 301 22.87 19.32 8.05
N LEU A 302 22.39 20.52 8.29
CA LEU A 302 22.95 21.75 7.74
C LEU A 302 24.38 22.04 8.29
N ASP A 303 24.60 21.83 9.58
CA ASP A 303 25.92 21.99 10.22
C ASP A 303 26.99 21.07 9.60
N GLY A 304 26.58 19.95 9.01
CA GLY A 304 27.48 19.04 8.29
C GLY A 304 27.78 19.43 6.83
N LEU A 305 27.18 20.51 6.31
CA LEU A 305 27.34 20.94 4.92
C LEU A 305 28.33 22.11 4.77
N PRO A 306 29.07 22.22 3.65
CA PRO A 306 30.03 23.30 3.39
C PRO A 306 29.31 24.58 2.93
N ILE A 307 28.51 25.20 3.79
CA ILE A 307 27.73 26.40 3.48
C ILE A 307 28.64 27.60 3.36
N LEU A 308 28.56 28.28 2.21
CA LEU A 308 29.32 29.52 1.91
C LEU A 308 28.51 30.79 2.18
N SER A 309 27.21 30.76 1.91
CA SER A 309 26.32 31.91 2.12
C SER A 309 24.87 31.46 2.23
N GLU A 310 24.04 32.34 2.79
CA GLU A 310 22.61 32.17 2.98
C GLU A 310 21.81 33.22 2.20
N ASP A 311 20.64 32.81 1.67
CA ASP A 311 19.73 33.71 0.95
C ASP A 311 18.28 33.49 1.47
N PHE A 312 17.74 34.56 2.11
CA PHE A 312 16.38 34.57 2.68
C PHE A 312 15.37 35.36 1.85
N LYS A 313 15.66 35.64 0.58
CA LYS A 313 14.73 36.36 -0.29
C LYS A 313 13.49 35.56 -0.68
N TYR A 314 13.53 34.27 -0.51
CA TYR A 314 12.46 33.36 -0.84
C TYR A 314 11.64 32.98 0.42
N ASN A 315 10.51 32.33 0.23
CA ASN A 315 9.65 31.89 1.35
C ASN A 315 10.27 30.73 2.20
N PHE A 316 11.48 30.32 1.87
CA PHE A 316 12.28 29.30 2.55
C PHE A 316 13.77 29.65 2.43
N PRO A 317 14.60 29.21 3.38
CA PRO A 317 16.05 29.47 3.32
C PRO A 317 16.71 28.67 2.20
N ILE A 318 17.64 29.33 1.50
CA ILE A 318 18.51 28.74 0.48
C ILE A 318 19.96 29.00 0.86
N TYR A 319 20.76 27.93 0.85
CA TYR A 319 22.19 27.99 1.16
C TYR A 319 23.02 27.66 -0.09
N ASP A 320 24.11 28.40 -0.29
CA ASP A 320 25.08 28.17 -1.36
C ASP A 320 26.19 27.23 -0.84
N LEU A 321 26.40 26.10 -1.48
CA LEU A 321 27.41 25.11 -1.14
C LEU A 321 28.70 25.28 -1.97
N GLY A 322 28.69 26.15 -2.98
CA GLY A 322 29.78 26.28 -3.93
C GLY A 322 29.89 25.09 -4.90
N GLU A 323 31.11 24.83 -5.36
CA GLU A 323 31.39 23.80 -6.36
C GLU A 323 32.02 22.52 -5.76
N GLN A 324 32.07 22.43 -4.44
CA GLN A 324 32.67 21.26 -3.80
C GLN A 324 31.72 20.07 -3.86
N PRO A 325 32.18 18.91 -4.37
CA PRO A 325 31.34 17.73 -4.46
C PRO A 325 31.07 17.15 -3.08
N LEU A 326 29.80 16.91 -2.77
CA LEU A 326 29.41 16.17 -1.57
C LEU A 326 29.65 14.69 -1.78
N VAL A 327 30.55 14.10 -0.97
CA VAL A 327 30.99 12.69 -1.11
C VAL A 327 29.81 11.75 -0.97
N PHE A 328 28.89 12.01 -0.06
CA PHE A 328 27.68 11.20 0.16
C PHE A 328 26.90 10.92 -1.11
N PHE A 329 26.64 11.94 -1.94
CA PHE A 329 25.87 11.74 -3.17
C PHE A 329 26.56 10.87 -4.21
N ARG A 330 27.90 10.85 -4.23
CA ARG A 330 28.69 10.03 -5.17
C ARG A 330 28.49 8.54 -4.99
N ILE A 331 28.16 8.10 -3.78
CA ILE A 331 27.87 6.68 -3.48
C ILE A 331 26.67 6.18 -4.31
N PHE A 332 25.67 7.04 -4.50
CA PHE A 332 24.43 6.70 -5.16
C PHE A 332 24.30 7.24 -6.59
N ASN A 333 24.84 8.44 -6.84
CA ASN A 333 24.84 9.13 -8.13
C ASN A 333 26.13 9.93 -8.33
N PRO A 334 27.18 9.30 -8.93
CA PRO A 334 28.48 9.95 -9.11
C PRO A 334 28.48 11.24 -9.95
N HIS A 335 27.43 11.45 -10.75
CA HIS A 335 27.30 12.61 -11.63
C HIS A 335 26.50 13.75 -11.02
N PHE A 336 25.87 13.56 -9.88
CA PHE A 336 25.10 14.59 -9.21
C PHE A 336 26.00 15.52 -8.40
N SER A 337 25.99 16.82 -8.76
CA SER A 337 26.80 17.85 -8.08
C SER A 337 25.94 19.09 -7.80
N PRO A 338 25.25 19.13 -6.65
CA PRO A 338 24.43 20.27 -6.29
C PRO A 338 25.29 21.46 -5.83
N LYS A 339 24.84 22.68 -6.16
CA LYS A 339 25.42 23.94 -5.69
C LYS A 339 24.58 24.62 -4.61
N TYR A 340 23.30 24.32 -4.56
CA TYR A 340 22.35 24.94 -3.65
C TYR A 340 21.58 23.90 -2.86
N VAL A 341 21.30 24.21 -1.60
CA VAL A 341 20.39 23.45 -0.75
C VAL A 341 19.31 24.40 -0.18
N GLY A 342 18.07 23.96 -0.22
CA GLY A 342 16.93 24.63 0.41
C GLY A 342 16.32 23.76 1.49
N VAL A 343 15.72 24.38 2.48
CA VAL A 343 15.00 23.68 3.56
C VAL A 343 13.51 23.75 3.31
N TYR A 344 12.87 22.58 3.28
CA TYR A 344 11.42 22.47 3.24
C TYR A 344 10.93 21.44 4.27
N GLU A 345 10.28 21.93 5.32
CA GLU A 345 9.89 21.12 6.51
C GLU A 345 11.12 20.40 7.12
N LYS A 346 11.11 19.06 7.14
CA LYS A 346 12.22 18.21 7.61
C LYS A 346 13.05 17.63 6.45
N HIS A 347 13.11 18.32 5.33
CA HIS A 347 13.78 17.83 4.14
C HIS A 347 14.73 18.89 3.59
N LEU A 348 15.87 18.42 3.15
CA LEU A 348 16.83 19.21 2.40
C LEU A 348 16.63 18.95 0.91
N VAL A 349 16.45 20.02 0.13
CA VAL A 349 16.30 19.95 -1.34
C VAL A 349 17.58 20.46 -1.97
N PHE A 350 18.27 19.62 -2.71
CA PHE A 350 19.54 19.94 -3.37
C PHE A 350 19.33 20.11 -4.87
N ALA A 351 19.90 21.15 -5.44
CA ALA A 351 19.86 21.39 -6.88
C ALA A 351 21.13 22.07 -7.40
N PRO A 352 21.47 21.88 -8.68
CA PRO A 352 22.62 22.56 -9.31
C PRO A 352 22.38 24.07 -9.54
N THR A 353 21.10 24.52 -9.61
CA THR A 353 20.73 25.91 -9.82
C THR A 353 19.65 26.36 -8.84
N LYS A 354 19.63 27.66 -8.50
CA LYS A 354 18.58 28.23 -7.64
C LYS A 354 17.20 28.16 -8.29
N GLU A 355 17.13 28.37 -9.59
CA GLU A 355 15.89 28.38 -10.36
C GLU A 355 15.19 27.01 -10.27
N LEU A 356 15.95 25.91 -10.45
CA LEU A 356 15.42 24.56 -10.30
C LEU A 356 14.97 24.30 -8.87
N LEU A 357 15.78 24.67 -7.87
CA LEU A 357 15.45 24.49 -6.47
C LEU A 357 14.15 25.20 -6.10
N VAL A 358 14.02 26.48 -6.46
CA VAL A 358 12.81 27.29 -6.21
C VAL A 358 11.60 26.69 -6.93
N SER A 359 11.76 26.22 -8.17
CA SER A 359 10.70 25.59 -8.94
C SER A 359 10.19 24.31 -8.25
N VAL A 360 11.11 23.47 -7.77
CA VAL A 360 10.79 22.20 -7.06
C VAL A 360 10.06 22.48 -5.75
N VAL A 361 10.57 23.40 -4.91
CA VAL A 361 9.92 23.73 -3.64
C VAL A 361 8.55 24.39 -3.85
N ASN A 362 8.38 25.20 -4.89
CA ASN A 362 7.07 25.76 -5.24
C ASN A 362 6.06 24.68 -5.64
N ASP A 363 6.47 23.63 -6.37
CA ASP A 363 5.60 22.51 -6.70
C ASP A 363 5.18 21.76 -5.42
N MET A 364 6.11 21.56 -4.47
CA MET A 364 5.81 20.96 -3.16
C MET A 364 4.78 21.78 -2.38
N GLN A 365 5.00 23.10 -2.27
CA GLN A 365 4.10 24.02 -1.55
C GLN A 365 2.69 24.06 -2.13
N ARG A 366 2.57 23.91 -3.44
CA ARG A 366 1.28 23.88 -4.17
C ARG A 366 0.62 22.50 -4.15
N GLY A 367 1.29 21.48 -3.67
CA GLY A 367 0.80 20.10 -3.70
C GLY A 367 0.80 19.47 -5.11
N TYR A 368 1.57 20.02 -6.05
CA TYR A 368 1.77 19.44 -7.38
C TYR A 368 2.83 18.33 -7.33
N VAL A 369 2.52 17.28 -6.57
CA VAL A 369 3.43 16.20 -6.23
C VAL A 369 2.98 14.85 -6.81
N LEU A 370 3.92 13.91 -6.87
CA LEU A 370 3.73 12.61 -7.50
C LEU A 370 2.61 11.80 -6.82
N SER A 371 2.54 11.84 -5.49
CA SER A 371 1.47 11.19 -4.73
C SER A 371 0.07 11.75 -5.00
N ALA A 372 -0.06 12.96 -5.53
CA ALA A 372 -1.33 13.53 -5.98
C ALA A 372 -1.72 13.07 -7.39
N ASN A 373 -0.80 12.44 -8.14
CA ASN A 373 -1.06 11.94 -9.49
C ASN A 373 -1.79 10.58 -9.43
N LYS A 374 -3.02 10.55 -9.96
CA LYS A 374 -3.88 9.34 -9.89
C LYS A 374 -3.26 8.10 -10.52
N ALA A 375 -2.57 8.26 -11.64
CA ALA A 375 -1.93 7.14 -12.32
C ALA A 375 -0.77 6.57 -11.49
N TYR A 376 -0.05 7.42 -10.78
CA TYR A 376 0.99 7.01 -9.86
C TYR A 376 0.42 6.35 -8.60
N GLN A 377 -0.69 6.86 -8.05
CA GLN A 377 -1.34 6.28 -6.87
C GLN A 377 -1.68 4.80 -7.05
N LEU A 378 -2.23 4.42 -8.20
CA LEU A 378 -2.53 3.02 -8.52
C LEU A 378 -1.29 2.13 -8.55
N LEU A 379 -0.21 2.65 -9.10
CA LEU A 379 1.07 1.97 -9.13
C LEU A 379 1.61 1.77 -7.71
N ALA A 380 1.53 2.83 -6.88
CA ALA A 380 1.98 2.83 -5.49
C ALA A 380 1.18 1.87 -4.61
N GLU A 381 -0.14 1.73 -4.83
CA GLU A 381 -1.00 0.76 -4.12
C GLU A 381 -0.55 -0.68 -4.31
N SER A 382 0.03 -1.01 -5.47
CA SER A 382 0.55 -2.33 -5.80
C SER A 382 2.01 -2.54 -5.40
N SER A 383 2.64 -1.54 -4.77
CA SER A 383 4.06 -1.55 -4.38
C SER A 383 4.26 -1.88 -2.90
N ALA A 384 5.48 -2.26 -2.53
CA ALA A 384 5.85 -2.42 -1.13
C ALA A 384 5.92 -1.06 -0.43
N SER A 385 5.46 -0.99 0.82
CA SER A 385 5.46 0.25 1.62
C SER A 385 6.86 0.71 2.05
N SER A 386 7.85 -0.17 2.01
CA SER A 386 9.25 0.13 2.27
C SER A 386 10.13 -0.75 1.39
N ALA A 387 11.12 -0.15 0.77
CA ALA A 387 12.12 -0.83 -0.03
C ALA A 387 13.47 -0.11 0.12
N SER A 388 14.57 -0.83 -0.01
CA SER A 388 15.91 -0.23 0.03
C SER A 388 16.15 0.70 -1.15
N ILE A 389 15.63 0.32 -2.32
CA ILE A 389 15.68 1.11 -3.54
C ILE A 389 14.31 1.10 -4.20
N THR A 390 13.79 2.27 -4.56
CA THR A 390 12.59 2.42 -5.38
C THR A 390 12.92 3.26 -6.60
N LYS A 391 12.65 2.73 -7.79
CA LYS A 391 12.79 3.43 -9.06
C LYS A 391 11.42 3.63 -9.69
N VAL A 392 11.16 4.83 -10.18
CA VAL A 392 9.91 5.20 -10.88
C VAL A 392 10.27 5.86 -12.19
N ALA A 393 9.60 5.47 -13.25
CA ALA A 393 9.79 6.02 -14.58
C ALA A 393 8.46 6.49 -15.18
N ASN A 394 8.44 7.70 -15.71
CA ASN A 394 7.32 8.23 -16.49
C ASN A 394 7.52 7.83 -17.96
N LEU A 395 6.89 6.76 -18.39
CA LEU A 395 7.06 6.19 -19.72
C LEU A 395 6.54 7.09 -20.84
N TYR A 396 5.54 7.94 -20.54
CA TYR A 396 4.95 8.86 -21.52
C TYR A 396 5.88 10.01 -21.87
N ASP A 397 6.54 10.58 -20.86
CA ASP A 397 7.38 11.75 -21.03
C ASP A 397 8.86 11.38 -21.33
N GLN A 398 9.22 10.08 -21.24
CA GLN A 398 10.51 9.56 -21.69
C GLN A 398 10.52 9.41 -23.21
N THR A 399 11.09 10.37 -23.92
CA THR A 399 11.07 10.44 -25.39
C THR A 399 11.62 9.17 -26.07
N SER A 400 12.68 8.58 -25.52
CA SER A 400 13.29 7.37 -26.12
C SER A 400 12.40 6.15 -25.99
N PHE A 401 11.75 5.96 -24.85
CA PHE A 401 10.80 4.88 -24.63
C PHE A 401 9.51 5.10 -25.45
N ALA A 402 8.93 6.30 -25.37
CA ALA A 402 7.69 6.65 -26.04
C ALA A 402 7.81 6.49 -27.59
N ASN A 403 8.95 6.84 -28.17
CA ASN A 403 9.20 6.66 -29.61
C ASN A 403 9.29 5.17 -30.03
N LYS A 404 9.86 4.31 -29.16
CA LYS A 404 9.97 2.87 -29.44
C LYS A 404 8.67 2.12 -29.16
N HIS A 405 7.93 2.53 -28.14
CA HIS A 405 6.75 1.84 -27.60
C HIS A 405 5.59 2.82 -27.37
N PRO A 406 5.08 3.52 -28.41
CA PRO A 406 4.11 4.60 -28.25
C PRO A 406 2.82 4.12 -27.58
N PHE A 407 2.32 2.95 -27.94
CA PHE A 407 1.12 2.37 -27.33
C PHE A 407 1.31 2.16 -25.81
N VAL A 408 2.45 1.59 -25.40
CA VAL A 408 2.72 1.34 -23.97
C VAL A 408 2.88 2.65 -23.21
N ALA A 409 3.60 3.63 -23.76
CA ALA A 409 3.79 4.93 -23.16
C ALA A 409 2.46 5.66 -22.93
N GLU A 410 1.55 5.60 -23.91
CA GLU A 410 0.22 6.24 -23.82
C GLU A 410 -0.69 5.58 -22.77
N HIS A 411 -0.69 4.25 -22.70
CA HIS A 411 -1.63 3.49 -21.88
C HIS A 411 -1.08 3.12 -20.49
N TYR A 412 0.25 3.02 -20.33
CA TYR A 412 0.94 2.61 -19.08
C TYR A 412 1.91 3.69 -18.62
N ARG A 413 1.42 4.85 -18.34
CA ARG A 413 2.22 6.06 -18.09
C ARG A 413 3.40 5.88 -17.13
N TRP A 414 3.29 4.99 -16.15
CA TRP A 414 4.28 4.81 -15.09
C TRP A 414 4.73 3.35 -14.99
N ALA A 415 6.02 3.16 -14.74
CA ALA A 415 6.61 1.91 -14.29
C ALA A 415 7.31 2.11 -12.95
N LEU A 416 7.22 1.12 -12.07
CA LEU A 416 7.84 1.11 -10.76
C LEU A 416 8.66 -0.17 -10.57
N PHE A 417 9.87 -0.04 -10.06
CA PHE A 417 10.72 -1.15 -9.65
C PHE A 417 11.21 -0.92 -8.23
N GLN A 418 11.11 -1.95 -7.39
CA GLN A 418 11.59 -1.92 -6.01
C GLN A 418 12.55 -3.07 -5.76
N GLN A 419 13.57 -2.78 -4.98
CA GLN A 419 14.51 -3.75 -4.47
C GLN A 419 14.63 -3.58 -2.97
N THR A 420 14.33 -4.65 -2.23
CA THR A 420 14.55 -4.73 -0.78
C THR A 420 15.74 -5.65 -0.52
N ILE A 421 16.76 -5.12 0.10
CA ILE A 421 18.01 -5.81 0.37
C ILE A 421 17.91 -6.42 1.76
N GLN A 422 18.02 -7.75 1.83
CA GLN A 422 18.08 -8.52 3.08
C GLN A 422 19.49 -9.09 3.25
N ASN A 423 19.75 -9.72 4.40
CA ASN A 423 21.09 -10.24 4.68
C ASN A 423 21.54 -11.33 3.70
N ASP A 424 20.61 -12.20 3.28
CA ASP A 424 20.91 -13.42 2.51
C ASP A 424 20.23 -13.46 1.13
N TYR A 425 19.40 -12.47 0.79
CA TYR A 425 18.65 -12.43 -0.47
C TYR A 425 18.14 -11.02 -0.80
N TYR A 426 17.77 -10.81 -2.06
CA TYR A 426 17.05 -9.63 -2.51
C TYR A 426 15.61 -9.98 -2.84
N VAL A 427 14.68 -9.09 -2.48
CA VAL A 427 13.30 -9.12 -2.95
C VAL A 427 13.13 -8.02 -3.99
N LEU A 428 12.57 -8.39 -5.12
CA LEU A 428 12.39 -7.51 -6.29
C LEU A 428 10.90 -7.40 -6.60
N ASN A 429 10.42 -6.20 -6.89
CA ASN A 429 9.06 -5.98 -7.38
C ASN A 429 9.09 -5.07 -8.60
N PHE A 430 8.36 -5.44 -9.63
CA PHE A 430 8.10 -4.59 -10.78
C PHE A 430 6.60 -4.48 -10.99
N VAL A 431 6.11 -3.27 -11.22
CA VAL A 431 4.70 -3.00 -11.47
C VAL A 431 4.59 -2.03 -12.65
N CYS A 432 3.72 -2.38 -13.58
CA CYS A 432 3.28 -1.51 -14.65
C CYS A 432 1.77 -1.71 -14.82
N GLN A 433 0.99 -0.64 -14.70
CA GLN A 433 -0.46 -0.72 -14.70
C GLN A 433 -1.05 0.19 -15.77
N GLN A 434 -2.01 -0.34 -16.53
CA GLN A 434 -2.69 0.43 -17.56
C GLN A 434 -3.54 1.53 -16.93
N GLN A 435 -3.45 2.72 -17.50
CA GLN A 435 -4.43 3.76 -17.23
C GLN A 435 -5.71 3.40 -17.98
N THR A 436 -6.64 2.79 -17.31
CA THR A 436 -7.97 2.68 -17.89
C THR A 436 -8.53 4.10 -18.06
N GLN A 437 -8.61 4.58 -19.30
CA GLN A 437 -9.68 5.48 -19.66
C GLN A 437 -10.97 4.67 -19.56
N GLN A 438 -11.42 4.42 -18.34
CA GLN A 438 -12.84 4.17 -18.18
C GLN A 438 -13.51 5.46 -18.65
N THR A 439 -14.16 5.41 -19.80
CA THR A 439 -15.37 6.17 -20.02
C THR A 439 -16.25 5.76 -18.85
N LEU A 440 -16.13 6.51 -17.75
CA LEU A 440 -17.11 6.50 -16.69
C LEU A 440 -18.41 6.83 -17.43
N THR A 441 -19.23 5.83 -17.63
CA THR A 441 -20.63 6.09 -17.87
C THR A 441 -21.04 6.83 -16.60
N ASN A 442 -21.21 8.15 -16.71
CA ASN A 442 -21.58 9.04 -15.61
C ASN A 442 -22.99 8.74 -15.11
N GLU A 443 -23.34 7.48 -14.94
CA GLU A 443 -24.63 6.99 -14.48
C GLU A 443 -24.44 6.04 -13.33
N MET A 444 -25.14 6.33 -12.26
CA MET A 444 -25.17 5.46 -11.09
C MET A 444 -25.85 4.15 -11.43
N ARG A 445 -25.22 3.02 -11.09
CA ARG A 445 -25.75 1.66 -11.31
C ARG A 445 -25.78 0.88 -10.02
N GLU A 446 -26.90 0.24 -9.75
CA GLU A 446 -26.99 -0.74 -8.67
C GLU A 446 -26.16 -1.96 -9.04
N GLN A 447 -25.25 -2.36 -8.14
CA GLN A 447 -24.40 -3.53 -8.32
C GLN A 447 -25.03 -4.78 -7.72
N PHE A 448 -25.43 -4.70 -6.47
CA PHE A 448 -26.08 -5.80 -5.76
C PHE A 448 -26.84 -5.29 -4.54
N ARG A 449 -27.64 -6.16 -3.97
CA ARG A 449 -28.32 -6.02 -2.69
C ARG A 449 -27.94 -7.16 -1.77
N PHE A 450 -27.96 -6.88 -0.47
CA PHE A 450 -27.76 -7.89 0.54
C PHE A 450 -28.76 -7.69 1.67
N THR A 451 -29.43 -8.77 2.06
CA THR A 451 -30.41 -8.79 3.14
C THR A 451 -29.79 -9.47 4.36
N VAL A 452 -29.81 -8.80 5.50
CA VAL A 452 -29.41 -9.33 6.81
C VAL A 452 -30.60 -10.04 7.48
N ASP A 453 -30.30 -10.85 8.51
CA ASP A 453 -31.32 -11.66 9.16
C ASP A 453 -32.31 -10.83 10.00
N ASP A 454 -31.89 -9.65 10.51
CA ASP A 454 -32.69 -8.78 11.37
C ASP A 454 -32.33 -7.29 11.13
N GLN A 455 -32.97 -6.38 11.83
CA GLN A 455 -32.81 -4.92 11.65
C GLN A 455 -31.37 -4.46 11.88
N LEU A 456 -30.84 -3.66 10.96
CA LEU A 456 -29.54 -3.02 11.06
C LEU A 456 -29.52 -2.00 12.21
N VAL A 457 -28.44 -1.99 12.98
CA VAL A 457 -28.19 -1.02 14.06
C VAL A 457 -26.97 -0.14 13.82
N THR A 458 -26.14 -0.46 12.85
CA THR A 458 -25.02 0.37 12.41
C THR A 458 -25.20 0.79 10.95
N PRO A 459 -24.80 2.01 10.56
CA PRO A 459 -24.65 2.31 9.15
C PRO A 459 -23.65 1.34 8.50
N PRO A 460 -23.70 1.14 7.18
CA PRO A 460 -22.72 0.34 6.48
C PRO A 460 -21.31 0.95 6.62
N MET A 461 -20.29 0.10 6.70
CA MET A 461 -18.89 0.48 6.78
C MET A 461 -18.12 -0.22 5.68
N LEU A 462 -17.27 0.52 4.97
CA LEU A 462 -16.41 -0.03 3.92
C LEU A 462 -15.05 -0.42 4.49
N LEU A 463 -14.62 -1.63 4.17
CA LEU A 463 -13.35 -2.20 4.59
C LEU A 463 -12.55 -2.63 3.37
N THR A 464 -11.24 -2.47 3.42
CA THR A 464 -10.35 -2.91 2.34
C THR A 464 -9.93 -4.35 2.54
N ASN A 465 -10.17 -5.20 1.55
CA ASN A 465 -9.56 -6.52 1.50
C ASN A 465 -8.07 -6.39 1.19
N HIS A 466 -7.22 -6.70 2.16
CA HIS A 466 -5.77 -6.53 2.01
C HIS A 466 -5.14 -7.38 0.90
N ARG A 467 -5.80 -8.47 0.45
CA ARG A 467 -5.30 -9.35 -0.63
C ARG A 467 -5.70 -8.83 -2.00
N THR A 468 -7.00 -8.56 -2.20
CA THR A 468 -7.53 -8.16 -3.52
C THR A 468 -7.58 -6.65 -3.71
N LYS A 469 -7.44 -5.88 -2.62
CA LYS A 469 -7.65 -4.41 -2.55
C LYS A 469 -9.09 -3.98 -2.85
N GLN A 470 -10.00 -4.92 -3.07
CA GLN A 470 -11.43 -4.64 -3.24
C GLN A 470 -12.07 -4.21 -1.92
N LEU A 471 -13.17 -3.49 -2.02
CA LEU A 471 -13.96 -3.09 -0.86
C LEU A 471 -14.87 -4.24 -0.40
N GLU A 472 -14.99 -4.39 0.90
CA GLU A 472 -15.89 -5.30 1.61
C GLU A 472 -16.79 -4.47 2.51
N ILE A 473 -17.97 -4.97 2.86
CA ILE A 473 -18.97 -4.23 3.61
C ILE A 473 -19.17 -4.90 4.96
N ALA A 474 -19.06 -4.12 6.02
CA ALA A 474 -19.39 -4.54 7.37
C ALA A 474 -20.68 -3.84 7.83
N VAL A 475 -21.61 -4.61 8.38
CA VAL A 475 -22.85 -4.13 9.01
C VAL A 475 -23.18 -4.97 10.25
N GLN A 476 -23.89 -4.39 11.20
CA GLN A 476 -24.35 -5.10 12.40
C GLN A 476 -25.84 -4.99 12.57
N ASP A 477 -26.50 -6.11 12.94
CA ASP A 477 -27.92 -6.16 13.24
C ASP A 477 -28.25 -5.93 14.74
N VAL A 478 -29.52 -5.85 15.04
CA VAL A 478 -30.06 -5.64 16.40
C VAL A 478 -29.71 -6.79 17.36
N ASN A 479 -29.42 -7.96 16.84
CA ASN A 479 -28.95 -9.12 17.62
C ASN A 479 -27.44 -9.08 17.89
N ASN A 480 -26.76 -7.98 17.56
CA ASN A 480 -25.31 -7.82 17.65
C ASN A 480 -24.53 -8.82 16.77
N GLU A 481 -25.13 -9.34 15.71
CA GLU A 481 -24.40 -10.10 14.69
C GLU A 481 -23.69 -9.13 13.73
N LEU A 482 -22.38 -9.23 13.65
CA LEU A 482 -21.57 -8.52 12.68
C LEU A 482 -21.45 -9.35 11.40
N TYR A 483 -21.81 -8.78 10.28
CA TYR A 483 -21.71 -9.38 8.93
C TYR A 483 -20.54 -8.79 8.19
N LEU A 484 -19.77 -9.63 7.48
CA LEU A 484 -18.83 -9.18 6.45
C LEU A 484 -19.26 -9.74 5.10
N ILE A 485 -19.43 -8.84 4.13
CA ILE A 485 -19.97 -9.11 2.79
C ILE A 485 -18.89 -8.74 1.78
N ASP A 486 -18.67 -9.58 0.78
CA ASP A 486 -17.67 -9.34 -0.24
C ASP A 486 -18.13 -8.31 -1.31
N ASN A 487 -17.23 -7.98 -2.23
CA ASN A 487 -17.48 -7.04 -3.32
C ASN A 487 -18.48 -7.55 -4.39
N LYS A 488 -19.02 -8.75 -4.24
CA LYS A 488 -20.02 -9.35 -5.13
C LYS A 488 -21.37 -9.54 -4.44
N GLY A 489 -21.49 -9.14 -3.18
CA GLY A 489 -22.70 -9.30 -2.39
C GLY A 489 -22.82 -10.65 -1.69
N SER A 490 -21.74 -11.45 -1.61
CA SER A 490 -21.76 -12.75 -0.90
C SER A 490 -21.37 -12.56 0.55
N LEU A 491 -22.09 -13.22 1.46
CA LEU A 491 -21.73 -13.27 2.87
C LEU A 491 -20.43 -14.06 3.05
N LEU A 492 -19.40 -13.41 3.60
CA LEU A 492 -18.16 -14.08 3.95
C LEU A 492 -18.29 -14.82 5.29
N TRP A 493 -18.80 -14.12 6.28
CA TRP A 493 -19.08 -14.66 7.61
C TRP A 493 -19.99 -13.72 8.40
N LYS A 494 -20.58 -14.23 9.48
CA LYS A 494 -21.21 -13.46 10.54
C LYS A 494 -20.66 -13.86 11.90
N LYS A 495 -20.63 -12.91 12.83
CA LYS A 495 -20.06 -13.08 14.17
C LYS A 495 -20.86 -12.35 15.22
N LYS A 496 -21.27 -13.12 16.24
CA LYS A 496 -21.92 -12.58 17.45
C LYS A 496 -20.91 -11.77 18.27
N LEU A 497 -21.28 -10.54 18.57
CA LEU A 497 -20.54 -9.66 19.50
C LEU A 497 -21.28 -9.55 20.84
N ASP A 498 -20.60 -8.99 21.84
CA ASP A 498 -21.15 -8.74 23.19
C ASP A 498 -21.98 -7.45 23.29
N GLY A 499 -22.07 -6.69 22.20
CA GLY A 499 -22.82 -5.44 22.16
C GLY A 499 -22.77 -4.76 20.80
N LYS A 500 -23.44 -3.59 20.72
CA LYS A 500 -23.40 -2.74 19.52
C LYS A 500 -22.01 -2.14 19.33
N ILE A 501 -21.54 -2.14 18.09
CA ILE A 501 -20.29 -1.46 17.68
C ILE A 501 -20.46 0.04 17.89
N GLN A 502 -19.47 0.64 18.55
CA GLN A 502 -19.37 2.07 18.80
C GLN A 502 -18.36 2.71 17.82
N GLY A 503 -18.80 3.75 17.12
CA GLY A 503 -17.98 4.39 16.09
C GLY A 503 -17.81 3.52 14.85
N GLU A 504 -16.65 3.60 14.22
CA GLU A 504 -16.31 2.92 12.97
C GLU A 504 -15.36 1.73 13.22
N ILE A 505 -15.42 0.72 12.35
CA ILE A 505 -14.41 -0.32 12.30
C ILE A 505 -13.19 0.26 11.59
N GLN A 506 -12.05 0.27 12.27
CA GLN A 506 -10.78 0.72 11.70
C GLN A 506 -9.92 -0.49 11.33
N GLN A 507 -9.05 -0.32 10.33
CA GLN A 507 -8.18 -1.39 9.88
C GLN A 507 -6.72 -1.09 10.23
N VAL A 508 -6.03 -2.09 10.75
CA VAL A 508 -4.64 -2.01 11.22
C VAL A 508 -3.84 -3.22 10.75
N ASP A 509 -2.57 -3.02 10.45
CA ASP A 509 -1.62 -4.11 10.18
C ASP A 509 -0.80 -4.39 11.45
N LEU A 510 -1.41 -5.11 12.41
CA LEU A 510 -0.80 -5.37 13.72
C LEU A 510 0.51 -6.16 13.64
N PHE A 511 0.63 -7.00 12.62
CA PHE A 511 1.77 -7.90 12.46
C PHE A 511 2.83 -7.36 11.51
N LYS A 512 2.61 -6.18 10.90
CA LYS A 512 3.51 -5.53 9.93
C LYS A 512 3.81 -6.42 8.71
N ASN A 513 2.82 -7.22 8.31
CA ASN A 513 2.93 -8.19 7.21
C ASN A 513 1.99 -7.89 6.03
N GLY A 514 1.34 -6.72 6.04
CA GLY A 514 0.39 -6.32 5.02
C GLY A 514 -1.03 -6.91 5.18
N PHE A 515 -1.25 -7.79 6.16
CA PHE A 515 -2.58 -8.33 6.45
C PHE A 515 -3.30 -7.44 7.45
N LEU A 516 -4.47 -6.92 7.03
CA LEU A 516 -5.25 -6.00 7.85
C LEU A 516 -6.15 -6.75 8.83
N GLN A 517 -6.21 -6.25 10.05
CA GLN A 517 -7.13 -6.65 11.09
C GLN A 517 -8.13 -5.51 11.32
N MET A 518 -9.34 -5.88 11.70
CA MET A 518 -10.42 -4.97 12.07
C MET A 518 -10.35 -4.68 13.57
N ILE A 519 -10.21 -3.43 13.96
CA ILE A 519 -10.29 -2.99 15.35
C ILE A 519 -11.50 -2.08 15.58
N PHE A 520 -12.25 -2.34 16.63
CA PHE A 520 -13.43 -1.59 17.04
C PHE A 520 -13.73 -1.81 18.51
N SER A 521 -14.67 -1.05 19.05
CA SER A 521 -15.18 -1.28 20.40
C SER A 521 -16.68 -1.51 20.41
N THR A 522 -17.13 -2.27 21.39
CA THR A 522 -18.51 -2.30 21.90
C THR A 522 -18.56 -1.46 23.18
N GLU A 523 -19.67 -1.53 23.95
CA GLU A 523 -19.80 -0.69 25.15
C GLU A 523 -18.68 -0.89 26.18
N LYS A 524 -18.15 -2.11 26.30
CA LYS A 524 -17.16 -2.46 27.33
C LYS A 524 -15.97 -3.25 26.82
N THR A 525 -15.87 -3.44 25.52
CA THR A 525 -14.90 -4.39 24.96
C THR A 525 -14.20 -3.78 23.77
N VAL A 526 -12.89 -3.92 23.71
CA VAL A 526 -12.09 -3.65 22.52
C VAL A 526 -11.86 -4.95 21.77
N TRP A 527 -12.34 -5.01 20.55
CA TRP A 527 -12.25 -6.16 19.66
C TRP A 527 -11.17 -5.96 18.61
N VAL A 528 -10.45 -7.04 18.30
CA VAL A 528 -9.64 -7.15 17.08
C VAL A 528 -9.96 -8.49 16.41
N LEU A 529 -10.38 -8.41 15.15
CA LEU A 529 -10.67 -9.57 14.31
C LEU A 529 -9.77 -9.59 13.10
N ASP A 530 -9.37 -10.79 12.67
CA ASP A 530 -8.79 -10.95 11.34
C ASP A 530 -9.87 -10.86 10.25
N ARG A 531 -9.48 -10.86 8.98
CA ARG A 531 -10.43 -10.80 7.86
C ARG A 531 -11.42 -11.99 7.84
N ASN A 532 -11.07 -13.12 8.43
CA ASN A 532 -11.92 -14.30 8.49
C ASN A 532 -12.88 -14.31 9.70
N GLY A 533 -12.92 -13.21 10.47
CA GLY A 533 -13.75 -13.09 11.67
C GLY A 533 -13.17 -13.76 12.91
N ASN A 534 -11.93 -14.27 12.86
CA ASN A 534 -11.29 -14.85 14.03
C ASN A 534 -10.74 -13.76 14.95
N VAL A 535 -10.84 -14.01 16.25
CA VAL A 535 -10.31 -13.11 17.26
C VAL A 535 -8.78 -13.17 17.25
N VAL A 536 -8.15 -12.00 17.26
CA VAL A 536 -6.69 -11.88 17.30
C VAL A 536 -6.21 -11.71 18.75
N PRO A 537 -5.49 -12.68 19.32
CA PRO A 537 -4.98 -12.55 20.69
C PRO A 537 -4.05 -11.33 20.85
N PRO A 538 -4.07 -10.62 22.01
CA PRO A 538 -4.78 -10.94 23.27
C PRO A 538 -6.23 -10.45 23.33
N PHE A 539 -6.77 -9.93 22.23
CA PHE A 539 -8.15 -9.45 22.19
C PHE A 539 -9.16 -10.62 22.25
N PRO A 540 -10.43 -10.35 22.63
CA PRO A 540 -10.96 -9.06 23.07
C PRO A 540 -10.50 -8.66 24.45
N LEU A 541 -10.37 -7.34 24.70
CA LEU A 541 -10.04 -6.78 26.01
C LEU A 541 -11.31 -6.25 26.65
N TYR A 542 -11.62 -6.74 27.85
CA TYR A 542 -12.84 -6.41 28.60
C TYR A 542 -12.59 -5.35 29.68
N TYR A 543 -13.50 -4.38 29.77
CA TYR A 543 -13.47 -3.29 30.74
C TYR A 543 -14.66 -3.36 31.68
N LYS A 544 -14.48 -2.83 32.88
CA LYS A 544 -15.52 -2.86 33.92
C LYS A 544 -16.69 -1.92 33.61
N ASN A 545 -16.37 -0.74 33.07
CA ASN A 545 -17.33 0.30 32.76
C ASN A 545 -17.41 0.50 31.26
N ASN A 546 -18.39 1.31 30.81
CA ASN A 546 -18.49 1.69 29.42
C ASN A 546 -17.25 2.48 28.97
N ILE A 547 -16.77 2.18 27.80
CA ILE A 547 -15.64 2.86 27.16
C ILE A 547 -16.14 3.73 26.01
N THR A 548 -15.37 4.75 25.65
CA THR A 548 -15.61 5.49 24.40
C THR A 548 -15.19 4.64 23.19
N PRO A 549 -15.64 4.96 21.96
CA PRO A 549 -15.06 4.38 20.77
C PRO A 549 -13.53 4.45 20.79
N VAL A 550 -12.88 3.44 20.19
CA VAL A 550 -11.41 3.39 20.11
C VAL A 550 -10.93 4.30 18.99
N GLU A 551 -10.04 5.22 19.30
CA GLU A 551 -9.26 6.00 18.33
C GLU A 551 -7.96 5.27 18.02
N VAL A 552 -7.67 5.07 16.73
CA VAL A 552 -6.48 4.36 16.26
C VAL A 552 -5.57 5.30 15.49
N PHE A 553 -4.31 5.34 15.87
CA PHE A 553 -3.31 6.16 15.16
C PHE A 553 -1.91 5.55 15.26
N ASP A 554 -1.04 6.04 14.42
CA ASP A 554 0.37 5.66 14.37
C ASP A 554 1.19 6.96 14.38
N TYR A 555 1.89 7.24 15.49
CA TYR A 555 2.65 8.47 15.65
C TYR A 555 3.71 8.68 14.58
N ASP A 556 4.41 7.62 14.25
CA ASP A 556 5.64 7.67 13.47
C ASP A 556 5.48 6.99 12.09
N GLN A 557 4.23 6.63 11.71
CA GLN A 557 3.87 5.96 10.45
C GLN A 557 4.65 4.67 10.18
N ASN A 558 5.02 3.97 11.27
CA ASN A 558 5.83 2.74 11.24
C ASN A 558 5.04 1.49 11.66
N ARG A 559 3.70 1.58 11.67
CA ARG A 559 2.75 0.53 12.10
C ARG A 559 2.89 0.16 13.58
N GLU A 560 3.44 1.05 14.41
CA GLU A 560 3.38 0.96 15.86
C GLU A 560 2.11 1.66 16.34
N TYR A 561 0.97 1.05 16.03
CA TYR A 561 -0.35 1.61 16.35
C TYR A 561 -0.54 1.87 17.82
N ARG A 562 -1.34 2.88 18.10
CA ARG A 562 -1.83 3.23 19.43
C ARG A 562 -3.35 3.20 19.44
N PHE A 563 -3.91 2.68 20.52
CA PHE A 563 -5.36 2.55 20.73
C PHE A 563 -5.73 3.41 21.92
N LEU A 564 -6.39 4.53 21.66
CA LEU A 564 -6.77 5.53 22.67
C LEU A 564 -8.27 5.50 22.88
N PHE A 565 -8.70 5.40 24.12
CA PHE A 565 -10.10 5.51 24.53
C PHE A 565 -10.20 5.91 26.01
N ALA A 566 -11.39 6.22 26.47
CA ALA A 566 -11.64 6.54 27.86
C ALA A 566 -12.60 5.53 28.48
N GLU A 567 -12.32 5.10 29.70
CA GLU A 567 -13.23 4.41 30.62
C GLU A 567 -13.53 5.36 31.79
N ASN A 568 -14.70 5.99 31.78
CA ASN A 568 -15.01 7.10 32.72
C ASN A 568 -13.94 8.22 32.63
N GLN A 569 -13.25 8.49 33.73
CA GLN A 569 -12.15 9.47 33.82
C GLN A 569 -10.76 8.86 33.64
N THR A 570 -10.68 7.61 33.20
CA THR A 570 -9.40 6.94 32.91
C THR A 570 -9.16 6.94 31.40
N LEU A 571 -8.05 7.52 30.98
CA LEU A 571 -7.59 7.41 29.61
C LEU A 571 -6.74 6.15 29.46
N HIS A 572 -7.07 5.33 28.50
CA HIS A 572 -6.29 4.16 28.12
C HIS A 572 -5.57 4.43 26.81
N LEU A 573 -4.26 4.27 26.82
CA LEU A 573 -3.44 4.24 25.63
C LEU A 573 -2.74 2.88 25.57
N LEU A 574 -3.14 2.06 24.63
CA LEU A 574 -2.56 0.75 24.41
C LEU A 574 -1.64 0.75 23.19
N ASP A 575 -0.66 -0.13 23.22
CA ASP A 575 0.15 -0.46 22.05
C ASP A 575 -0.58 -1.47 21.14
N ARG A 576 0.01 -1.78 19.99
CA ARG A 576 -0.55 -2.75 19.04
C ARG A 576 -0.69 -4.19 19.58
N LYS A 577 -0.06 -4.50 20.70
CA LYS A 577 -0.19 -5.78 21.42
C LYS A 577 -1.27 -5.74 22.52
N GLY A 578 -2.03 -4.64 22.61
CA GLY A 578 -3.04 -4.46 23.64
C GLY A 578 -2.47 -4.19 25.05
N GLN A 579 -1.17 -3.85 25.16
CA GLN A 579 -0.54 -3.56 26.44
C GLN A 579 -0.58 -2.05 26.71
N PRO A 580 -0.80 -1.63 27.96
CA PRO A 580 -0.71 -0.22 28.33
C PRO A 580 0.65 0.37 27.98
N VAL A 581 0.65 1.54 27.35
CA VAL A 581 1.89 2.26 27.00
C VAL A 581 2.55 2.74 28.29
N LYS A 582 3.80 2.31 28.52
CA LYS A 582 4.57 2.66 29.70
C LYS A 582 4.79 4.17 29.78
N GLY A 583 4.51 4.75 30.96
CA GLY A 583 4.68 6.18 31.22
C GLY A 583 3.54 7.06 30.72
N PHE A 584 2.45 6.49 30.21
CA PHE A 584 1.26 7.26 29.85
C PHE A 584 0.48 7.67 31.12
N PHE A 585 0.14 8.95 31.21
CA PHE A 585 -0.64 9.51 32.33
C PHE A 585 -2.13 9.24 32.09
N GLN A 586 -2.71 8.33 32.87
CA GLN A 586 -4.05 7.78 32.63
C GLN A 586 -5.20 8.64 33.14
N ARG A 587 -4.94 9.60 34.05
CA ARG A 587 -6.01 10.38 34.68
C ARG A 587 -6.43 11.55 33.80
N SER A 588 -7.68 11.56 33.32
CA SER A 588 -8.24 12.68 32.58
C SER A 588 -8.64 13.85 33.52
N ASN A 589 -8.61 15.06 32.98
CA ASN A 589 -9.14 16.25 33.66
C ASN A 589 -10.63 16.40 33.34
N GLY A 590 -11.46 15.63 34.02
CA GLY A 590 -12.90 15.54 33.83
C GLY A 590 -13.33 14.41 32.89
N LEU A 591 -14.61 14.09 32.90
CA LEU A 591 -15.19 13.03 32.06
C LEU A 591 -15.19 13.48 30.57
N PRO A 592 -14.52 12.78 29.67
CA PRO A 592 -14.57 13.10 28.26
C PRO A 592 -16.00 13.10 27.70
N LEU A 593 -16.33 14.08 26.87
CA LEU A 593 -17.62 14.19 26.19
C LEU A 593 -17.65 13.39 24.90
N PHE A 594 -16.50 13.23 24.27
CA PHE A 594 -16.27 12.48 23.03
C PHE A 594 -15.05 11.59 23.20
N THR A 595 -14.85 10.69 22.27
CA THR A 595 -13.59 9.93 22.14
C THR A 595 -12.42 10.90 22.11
N PRO A 596 -11.40 10.72 22.96
CA PRO A 596 -10.16 11.45 22.83
C PRO A 596 -9.54 11.21 21.48
N GLN A 597 -9.14 12.26 20.76
CA GLN A 597 -8.65 12.20 19.38
C GLN A 597 -7.18 12.58 19.31
N HIS A 598 -6.47 11.96 18.38
CA HIS A 598 -5.10 12.29 18.04
C HIS A 598 -5.04 13.21 16.83
N TYR A 599 -4.22 14.26 16.93
CA TYR A 599 -3.88 15.15 15.80
C TYR A 599 -2.40 15.43 15.78
N ARG A 600 -1.87 15.57 14.56
CA ARG A 600 -0.49 16.01 14.31
C ARG A 600 -0.50 17.39 13.65
N ILE A 601 0.20 18.34 14.26
CA ILE A 601 0.43 19.69 13.74
C ILE A 601 1.93 19.88 13.62
N GLY A 602 2.43 20.05 12.39
CA GLY A 602 3.87 20.01 12.13
C GLY A 602 4.48 18.68 12.57
N ASP A 603 5.48 18.72 13.41
CA ASP A 603 6.17 17.56 14.00
C ASP A 603 5.66 17.16 15.39
N ARG A 604 4.58 17.80 15.87
CA ARG A 604 4.07 17.63 17.23
C ARG A 604 2.72 16.91 17.23
N ASP A 605 2.61 15.95 18.15
CA ASP A 605 1.38 15.20 18.35
C ASP A 605 0.60 15.77 19.52
N TYR A 606 -0.70 15.77 19.39
CA TYR A 606 -1.65 16.29 20.36
C TYR A 606 -2.77 15.27 20.57
N LEU A 607 -3.09 15.01 21.85
CA LEU A 607 -4.28 14.28 22.22
C LEU A 607 -5.29 15.29 22.75
N ILE A 608 -6.47 15.37 22.16
CA ILE A 608 -7.46 16.37 22.52
C ILE A 608 -8.80 15.76 22.88
N TYR A 609 -9.47 16.37 23.84
CA TYR A 609 -10.87 16.08 24.18
C TYR A 609 -11.50 17.20 25.01
N PRO A 610 -12.78 17.54 24.78
CA PRO A 610 -13.59 18.33 25.70
C PRO A 610 -14.11 17.46 26.82
N SER A 611 -14.24 18.01 28.00
CA SER A 611 -14.76 17.30 29.18
C SER A 611 -16.00 17.96 29.77
N LYS A 612 -16.83 17.17 30.47
CA LYS A 612 -18.10 17.62 31.08
C LYS A 612 -17.95 18.78 32.04
N ASN A 613 -16.77 18.97 32.62
CA ASN A 613 -16.48 20.09 33.53
C ASN A 613 -16.14 21.40 32.78
N GLY A 614 -16.32 21.44 31.46
CA GLY A 614 -16.11 22.63 30.64
C GLY A 614 -14.66 22.85 30.20
N VAL A 615 -13.74 21.95 30.49
CA VAL A 615 -12.32 22.07 30.11
C VAL A 615 -12.08 21.46 28.74
N PHE A 616 -11.39 22.19 27.88
CA PHE A 616 -10.84 21.64 26.65
C PHE A 616 -9.40 21.18 26.91
N ASN A 617 -9.17 19.88 26.83
CA ASN A 617 -7.90 19.26 27.17
C ASN A 617 -7.04 19.13 25.91
N ILE A 618 -5.78 19.56 25.98
CA ILE A 618 -4.77 19.42 24.91
C ILE A 618 -3.51 18.84 25.56
N LEU A 619 -3.23 17.57 25.28
CA LEU A 619 -2.22 16.78 25.96
C LEU A 619 -1.04 16.44 25.06
N HIS A 620 0.10 16.11 25.67
CA HIS A 620 1.25 15.45 25.07
C HIS A 620 0.97 13.97 24.76
N ARG A 621 1.87 13.32 24.01
CA ARG A 621 1.88 11.86 23.75
C ARG A 621 1.83 11.01 25.02
N ASN A 622 2.39 11.52 26.13
CA ASN A 622 2.42 10.84 27.42
C ASN A 622 1.18 11.10 28.29
N GLY A 623 0.19 11.83 27.77
CA GLY A 623 -1.05 12.14 28.51
C GLY A 623 -0.96 13.33 29.48
N GLU A 624 0.20 13.95 29.64
CA GLU A 624 0.34 15.17 30.44
C GLU A 624 -0.22 16.39 29.71
N ASN A 625 -0.63 17.41 30.47
CA ASN A 625 -1.16 18.63 29.88
C ASN A 625 -0.08 19.36 29.09
N ARG A 626 -0.36 19.65 27.81
CA ARG A 626 0.53 20.37 26.90
C ARG A 626 0.21 21.85 26.81
N ILE A 627 -1.08 22.17 26.67
CA ILE A 627 -1.56 23.54 26.55
C ILE A 627 -2.66 23.74 27.57
N THR A 628 -2.48 24.69 28.47
CA THR A 628 -3.48 25.02 29.50
C THR A 628 -4.49 25.99 28.95
N VAL A 629 -5.72 25.54 28.74
CA VAL A 629 -6.86 26.37 28.37
C VAL A 629 -7.52 26.87 29.66
N LYS A 630 -7.48 28.18 29.92
CA LYS A 630 -7.95 28.76 31.15
C LYS A 630 -9.48 28.86 31.22
N ASP A 631 -10.10 29.11 30.07
CA ASP A 631 -11.55 29.32 30.00
C ASP A 631 -12.30 27.97 30.09
N ARG A 632 -13.53 28.04 30.56
CA ARG A 632 -14.48 26.94 30.59
C ARG A 632 -15.58 27.21 29.57
N TYR A 633 -16.03 26.12 28.92
CA TYR A 633 -16.98 26.18 27.80
C TYR A 633 -18.15 25.23 28.02
N GLU A 634 -19.32 25.65 27.58
CA GLU A 634 -20.45 24.76 27.34
C GLU A 634 -20.36 24.19 25.95
N PHE A 635 -19.80 22.98 25.82
CA PHE A 635 -19.55 22.36 24.54
C PHE A 635 -20.84 21.88 23.88
N SER A 636 -20.99 22.15 22.58
CA SER A 636 -22.08 21.58 21.80
C SER A 636 -21.93 20.06 21.66
N LYS A 637 -22.94 19.40 21.11
CA LYS A 637 -22.91 17.96 20.78
C LYS A 637 -22.05 17.65 19.54
N ASN A 638 -21.12 18.51 19.18
CA ASN A 638 -20.24 18.37 18.03
C ASN A 638 -18.81 18.09 18.50
N PRO A 639 -18.16 17.02 17.98
CA PRO A 639 -16.77 16.74 18.32
C PRO A 639 -15.85 17.88 17.86
N PRO A 640 -14.72 18.09 18.54
CA PRO A 640 -13.70 19.05 18.11
C PRO A 640 -13.01 18.59 16.83
N ALA A 641 -12.33 19.51 16.15
CA ALA A 641 -11.50 19.22 15.01
C ALA A 641 -10.27 20.14 14.97
N VAL A 642 -9.28 19.79 14.16
CA VAL A 642 -8.14 20.67 13.87
C VAL A 642 -8.25 21.20 12.44
N ILE A 643 -8.29 22.53 12.32
CA ILE A 643 -8.38 23.22 11.03
C ILE A 643 -7.31 24.31 11.01
N ASN A 644 -6.51 24.39 9.96
CA ASN A 644 -5.45 25.40 9.82
C ASN A 644 -4.56 25.45 11.07
N ASN A 645 -4.18 24.31 11.61
CA ASN A 645 -3.39 24.14 12.82
C ASN A 645 -4.02 24.74 14.09
N LEU A 646 -5.33 24.98 14.10
CA LEU A 646 -6.09 25.45 15.26
C LEU A 646 -7.01 24.35 15.80
N PHE A 647 -6.97 24.13 17.10
CA PHE A 647 -7.90 23.26 17.81
C PHE A 647 -9.26 23.96 17.90
N THR A 648 -10.25 23.46 17.18
CA THR A 648 -11.52 24.16 17.00
C THR A 648 -12.69 23.32 17.47
N PHE A 649 -13.62 23.94 18.20
CA PHE A 649 -14.87 23.33 18.67
C PHE A 649 -16.01 24.35 18.66
N ALA A 650 -17.24 23.85 18.64
CA ALA A 650 -18.44 24.67 18.75
C ALA A 650 -19.02 24.61 20.16
N THR A 651 -19.51 25.74 20.65
CA THR A 651 -20.25 25.86 21.93
C THR A 651 -21.76 25.74 21.71
N GLU A 652 -22.54 25.46 22.77
CA GLU A 652 -24.00 25.33 22.70
C GLU A 652 -24.69 26.61 22.21
N ASP A 653 -24.13 27.78 22.56
CA ASP A 653 -24.63 29.11 22.18
C ASP A 653 -24.18 29.55 20.77
N GLY A 654 -23.61 28.64 19.97
CA GLY A 654 -23.31 28.82 18.56
C GLY A 654 -22.01 29.60 18.26
N TYR A 655 -21.10 29.72 19.24
CA TYR A 655 -19.76 30.21 18.95
C TYR A 655 -18.86 29.09 18.43
N LEU A 656 -17.96 29.47 17.55
CA LEU A 656 -16.80 28.66 17.16
C LEU A 656 -15.56 29.18 17.89
N VAL A 657 -14.95 28.32 18.69
CA VAL A 657 -13.76 28.62 19.48
C VAL A 657 -12.57 27.91 18.85
N SER A 658 -11.52 28.67 18.54
CA SER A 658 -10.27 28.17 18.00
C SER A 658 -9.11 28.50 18.93
N ILE A 659 -8.25 27.52 19.19
CA ILE A 659 -7.10 27.63 20.10
C ILE A 659 -5.84 27.31 19.30
N ASP A 660 -4.84 28.16 19.40
CA ASP A 660 -3.54 27.95 18.77
C ASP A 660 -2.59 27.11 19.63
N GLU A 661 -1.43 26.76 19.09
CA GLU A 661 -0.40 25.97 19.79
C GLU A 661 0.22 26.67 21.02
N LYS A 662 0.01 27.99 21.16
CA LYS A 662 0.47 28.79 22.31
C LYS A 662 -0.62 28.97 23.36
N GLY A 663 -1.84 28.46 23.12
CA GLY A 663 -3.00 28.65 23.99
C GLY A 663 -3.76 29.95 23.74
N GLY A 664 -3.48 30.67 22.68
CA GLY A 664 -4.24 31.84 22.23
C GLY A 664 -5.64 31.43 21.80
N VAL A 665 -6.67 32.11 22.28
CA VAL A 665 -8.07 31.77 22.05
C VAL A 665 -8.73 32.83 21.15
N LYS A 666 -9.40 32.37 20.10
CA LYS A 666 -10.26 33.19 19.24
C LYS A 666 -11.70 32.64 19.29
N LYS A 667 -12.67 33.52 19.61
CA LYS A 667 -14.10 33.22 19.61
C LYS A 667 -14.80 33.95 18.47
N GLU A 668 -15.58 33.23 17.68
CA GLU A 668 -16.37 33.81 16.60
C GLU A 668 -17.83 33.38 16.69
N LYS A 669 -18.75 34.35 16.75
CA LYS A 669 -20.19 34.06 16.68
C LYS A 669 -20.56 33.71 15.24
N LYS A 670 -21.04 32.51 14.99
CA LYS A 670 -21.39 32.01 13.64
C LYS A 670 -22.90 32.06 13.35
N GLY A 671 -23.70 32.38 14.35
CA GLY A 671 -25.17 32.42 14.21
C GLY A 671 -25.82 31.04 14.05
N TYR A 672 -25.14 29.99 14.48
CA TYR A 672 -25.73 28.66 14.51
C TYR A 672 -26.82 28.61 15.59
N VAL A 673 -27.98 28.10 15.23
CA VAL A 673 -29.14 27.98 16.13
C VAL A 673 -29.29 26.50 16.49
N ALA A 674 -29.30 26.20 17.76
CA ALA A 674 -29.44 24.82 18.25
C ALA A 674 -30.87 24.27 17.99
N PRO A 675 -30.97 22.99 17.60
CA PRO A 675 -29.90 22.03 17.37
C PRO A 675 -29.18 22.29 16.03
N PHE A 676 -27.87 22.22 16.04
CA PHE A 676 -27.07 22.32 14.84
C PHE A 676 -25.98 21.23 14.80
N TYR A 677 -25.49 20.91 13.59
CA TYR A 677 -24.33 20.08 13.39
C TYR A 677 -23.17 20.92 12.89
N TRP A 678 -21.97 20.62 13.40
CA TRP A 678 -20.72 21.19 12.96
C TRP A 678 -19.67 20.08 12.88
N GLY A 679 -18.80 20.18 11.90
CA GLY A 679 -17.67 19.27 11.75
C GLY A 679 -16.68 19.79 10.71
N ALA A 680 -15.51 19.19 10.73
CA ALA A 680 -14.43 19.55 9.81
C ALA A 680 -13.44 18.42 9.62
N ASN A 681 -12.75 18.47 8.49
CA ASN A 681 -11.49 17.76 8.30
C ASN A 681 -10.34 18.79 8.12
N ARG A 682 -9.13 18.33 7.82
CA ARG A 682 -7.96 19.19 7.60
C ARG A 682 -8.17 20.25 6.52
N TYR A 683 -9.08 20.04 5.56
CA TYR A 683 -9.21 20.82 4.33
C TYR A 683 -10.46 21.69 4.29
N THR A 684 -11.53 21.29 4.95
CA THR A 684 -12.81 21.98 4.89
C THR A 684 -13.63 21.75 6.15
N ARG A 685 -14.68 22.57 6.32
CA ARG A 685 -15.63 22.49 7.44
C ARG A 685 -17.05 22.53 6.90
N TYR A 686 -17.98 22.07 7.73
CA TYR A 686 -19.40 22.24 7.49
C TYR A 686 -20.15 22.67 8.75
N ALA A 687 -21.31 23.25 8.52
CA ALA A 687 -22.33 23.43 9.56
C ALA A 687 -23.70 23.20 8.93
N LEU A 688 -24.60 22.56 9.66
CA LEU A 688 -26.01 22.43 9.30
C LEU A 688 -26.84 23.00 10.44
N THR A 689 -27.60 24.06 10.16
CA THR A 689 -28.47 24.75 11.11
C THR A 689 -29.84 24.96 10.47
N GLY A 690 -30.90 24.35 11.02
CA GLY A 690 -32.17 24.25 10.30
C GLY A 690 -31.97 23.58 8.95
N ASN A 691 -32.43 24.23 7.88
CA ASN A 691 -32.32 23.76 6.50
C ASN A 691 -31.08 24.33 5.79
N LEU A 692 -30.27 25.14 6.46
CA LEU A 692 -29.09 25.76 5.85
C LEU A 692 -27.86 24.89 6.08
N LEU A 693 -27.35 24.29 5.03
CA LEU A 693 -26.06 23.62 4.98
C LEU A 693 -24.98 24.62 4.53
N ILE A 694 -23.96 24.81 5.38
CA ILE A 694 -22.78 25.59 5.04
C ILE A 694 -21.66 24.59 4.84
N PHE A 695 -21.11 24.51 3.61
CA PHE A 695 -20.03 23.61 3.24
C PHE A 695 -18.83 24.41 2.70
N GLY A 696 -17.73 24.41 3.43
CA GLY A 696 -16.62 25.32 3.20
C GLY A 696 -17.09 26.79 3.34
N TRP A 697 -17.23 27.47 2.23
CA TRP A 697 -17.77 28.84 2.12
C TRP A 697 -19.11 28.90 1.37
N ARG A 698 -19.60 27.75 0.87
CA ARG A 698 -20.87 27.63 0.16
C ARG A 698 -22.04 27.53 1.14
N LYS A 699 -23.16 28.11 0.76
CA LYS A 699 -24.44 28.00 1.45
C LYS A 699 -25.41 27.27 0.55
N ILE A 700 -25.96 26.17 1.04
CA ILE A 700 -26.90 25.31 0.33
C ILE A 700 -28.20 25.30 1.13
N GLU A 701 -29.28 25.76 0.57
CA GLU A 701 -30.63 25.65 1.14
C GLU A 701 -31.16 24.25 0.86
N LEU A 702 -31.38 23.46 1.89
CA LEU A 702 -32.00 22.16 1.83
C LEU A 702 -33.50 22.30 1.91
N LEU A 703 -34.21 21.28 1.44
CA LEU A 703 -35.69 21.21 1.63
C LEU A 703 -36.00 21.09 3.13
N ASP A 704 -37.29 21.39 3.49
CA ASP A 704 -37.74 21.16 4.86
C ASP A 704 -37.69 19.67 5.18
N GLY A 705 -36.90 19.30 6.21
CA GLY A 705 -36.63 17.90 6.54
C GLY A 705 -36.06 17.71 7.93
N LYS A 706 -35.85 16.46 8.31
CA LYS A 706 -35.15 16.06 9.53
C LYS A 706 -33.83 15.40 9.16
N TYR A 707 -32.77 16.15 9.27
CA TYR A 707 -31.45 15.75 8.81
C TYR A 707 -30.64 15.09 9.92
N MET A 708 -29.95 14.01 9.56
CA MET A 708 -28.87 13.42 10.37
C MET A 708 -27.63 14.32 10.34
N ARG A 709 -26.65 14.02 11.21
CA ARG A 709 -25.34 14.66 11.13
C ARG A 709 -24.75 14.47 9.74
N PRO A 710 -24.39 15.55 9.02
CA PRO A 710 -23.74 15.43 7.73
C PRO A 710 -22.43 14.65 7.81
N GLN A 711 -22.14 13.88 6.77
CA GLN A 711 -20.91 13.10 6.64
C GLN A 711 -19.99 13.77 5.62
N LEU A 712 -18.73 13.98 6.02
CA LEU A 712 -17.71 14.61 5.18
C LEU A 712 -16.79 13.53 4.62
N PHE A 713 -16.75 13.42 3.30
CA PHE A 713 -15.89 12.48 2.58
C PHE A 713 -14.80 13.22 1.82
N ARG A 714 -13.62 12.60 1.72
CA ARG A 714 -12.56 13.07 0.85
C ARG A 714 -12.22 11.96 -0.15
N LEU A 715 -12.65 12.14 -1.38
CA LEU A 715 -12.50 11.16 -2.46
C LEU A 715 -11.70 11.79 -3.59
N ARG A 716 -10.67 11.13 -4.05
CA ARG A 716 -9.80 11.62 -5.14
C ARG A 716 -9.29 13.06 -4.93
N GLY A 717 -9.00 13.43 -3.69
CA GLY A 717 -8.54 14.77 -3.36
C GLY A 717 -9.63 15.85 -3.28
N MET A 718 -10.87 15.55 -3.65
CA MET A 718 -12.04 16.44 -3.54
C MET A 718 -12.85 16.15 -2.29
N ASN A 719 -13.46 17.19 -1.71
CA ASN A 719 -14.33 17.04 -0.55
C ASN A 719 -15.80 16.93 -1.02
N TYR A 720 -16.52 16.00 -0.40
CA TYR A 720 -17.94 15.79 -0.59
C TYR A 720 -18.65 15.82 0.74
N ILE A 721 -19.90 16.23 0.76
CA ILE A 721 -20.73 16.18 1.96
C ILE A 721 -22.05 15.47 1.67
N ALA A 722 -22.33 14.43 2.45
CA ALA A 722 -23.60 13.74 2.40
C ALA A 722 -24.53 14.21 3.50
N VAL A 723 -25.80 14.38 3.18
CA VAL A 723 -26.86 14.80 4.10
C VAL A 723 -28.06 13.87 3.94
N THR A 724 -28.38 13.12 4.99
CA THR A 724 -29.51 12.17 5.00
C THR A 724 -30.73 12.80 5.65
N ASP A 725 -31.82 12.88 4.93
CA ASP A 725 -33.13 13.27 5.45
C ASP A 725 -33.88 12.01 5.90
N THR A 726 -34.12 11.92 7.22
CA THR A 726 -34.81 10.76 7.81
C THR A 726 -36.29 10.75 7.61
N ASN A 727 -36.95 11.90 7.23
CA ASN A 727 -38.37 11.95 6.96
C ASN A 727 -38.73 11.26 5.66
N ILE A 728 -37.91 11.45 4.64
CA ILE A 728 -38.13 10.88 3.29
C ILE A 728 -37.14 9.75 2.96
N GLN A 729 -36.27 9.40 3.89
CA GLN A 729 -35.25 8.35 3.75
C GLN A 729 -34.40 8.52 2.46
N LYS A 730 -33.87 9.73 2.25
CA LYS A 730 -33.01 10.06 1.12
C LYS A 730 -31.74 10.74 1.56
N THR A 731 -30.65 10.36 0.91
CA THR A 731 -29.35 11.00 1.09
C THR A 731 -28.98 11.81 -0.14
N TYR A 732 -28.61 13.06 0.10
CA TYR A 732 -28.06 14.00 -0.88
C TYR A 732 -26.55 14.05 -0.74
N LEU A 733 -25.82 14.06 -1.85
CA LEU A 733 -24.37 14.22 -1.88
C LEU A 733 -24.02 15.49 -2.66
N TYR A 734 -23.30 16.41 -2.01
CA TYR A 734 -22.84 17.65 -2.64
C TYR A 734 -21.33 17.63 -2.78
N ASP A 735 -20.83 18.14 -3.90
CA ASP A 735 -19.42 18.37 -4.13
C ASP A 735 -18.91 19.65 -3.45
N GLU A 736 -17.62 19.94 -3.53
CA GLU A 736 -17.01 21.13 -2.91
C GLU A 736 -17.45 22.46 -3.55
N LYS A 737 -18.12 22.43 -4.72
CA LYS A 737 -18.75 23.60 -5.32
C LYS A 737 -20.14 23.85 -4.74
N GLY A 738 -20.68 22.89 -4.00
CA GLY A 738 -22.04 22.90 -3.47
C GLY A 738 -23.08 22.42 -4.49
N GLU A 739 -22.63 21.76 -5.55
CA GLU A 739 -23.51 21.18 -6.57
C GLU A 739 -23.92 19.77 -6.16
N LEU A 740 -25.18 19.40 -6.38
CA LEU A 740 -25.67 18.06 -6.13
C LEU A 740 -25.01 17.11 -7.14
N VAL A 741 -24.38 16.05 -6.62
CA VAL A 741 -23.77 15.02 -7.46
C VAL A 741 -24.87 14.34 -8.29
N LYS A 742 -24.59 14.11 -9.57
CA LYS A 742 -25.51 13.49 -10.51
C LYS A 742 -26.06 12.17 -9.94
N ASP A 743 -27.32 11.87 -10.24
CA ASP A 743 -28.06 10.69 -9.79
C ASP A 743 -28.34 10.62 -8.28
N PHE A 744 -27.96 11.64 -7.49
CA PHE A 744 -28.49 11.86 -6.14
C PHE A 744 -29.76 12.72 -6.17
N PRO A 745 -30.66 12.56 -5.16
CA PRO A 745 -30.53 11.77 -3.95
C PRO A 745 -30.78 10.27 -4.14
N VAL A 746 -30.09 9.45 -3.33
CA VAL A 746 -30.31 8.00 -3.24
C VAL A 746 -31.21 7.65 -2.05
N GLU A 747 -31.92 6.52 -2.11
CA GLU A 747 -32.69 5.99 -0.99
C GLU A 747 -31.75 5.49 0.10
N SER A 748 -31.86 6.02 1.31
CA SER A 748 -31.14 5.56 2.49
C SER A 748 -31.86 5.99 3.77
N ALA A 749 -32.16 5.03 4.62
CA ALA A 749 -32.75 5.27 5.94
C ALA A 749 -31.71 5.74 6.98
N ASN A 750 -30.42 5.57 6.68
CA ASN A 750 -29.29 5.87 7.58
C ASN A 750 -28.19 6.60 6.83
N GLN A 751 -27.12 6.91 7.53
CA GLN A 751 -25.87 7.40 6.96
C GLN A 751 -25.33 6.39 5.95
N ILE A 752 -24.70 6.88 4.88
CA ILE A 752 -24.15 6.04 3.80
C ILE A 752 -22.66 5.80 3.99
N ALA A 753 -22.11 4.78 3.33
CA ALA A 753 -20.66 4.64 3.19
C ALA A 753 -20.26 4.92 1.74
N ILE A 754 -19.19 5.68 1.56
CA ILE A 754 -18.65 5.98 0.23
C ILE A 754 -17.13 5.79 0.25
N ASP A 755 -16.62 5.08 -0.74
CA ASP A 755 -15.19 5.00 -1.01
C ASP A 755 -14.95 4.71 -2.51
N ILE A 756 -13.70 4.70 -2.92
CA ILE A 756 -13.29 4.40 -4.29
C ILE A 756 -12.78 2.95 -4.34
N ASN A 757 -13.40 2.15 -5.20
CA ASN A 757 -12.94 0.77 -5.43
C ASN A 757 -11.66 0.72 -6.30
N THR A 758 -11.10 -0.47 -6.50
CA THR A 758 -9.90 -0.68 -7.35
C THR A 758 -10.13 -0.27 -8.80
N ASP A 759 -11.36 -0.35 -9.29
CA ASP A 759 -11.75 0.05 -10.65
C ASP A 759 -11.97 1.56 -10.78
N LYS A 760 -11.60 2.31 -9.73
CA LYS A 760 -11.77 3.77 -9.62
C LYS A 760 -13.21 4.25 -9.67
N GLN A 761 -14.15 3.38 -9.43
CA GLN A 761 -15.55 3.76 -9.32
C GLN A 761 -15.85 4.17 -7.88
N MET A 762 -16.69 5.16 -7.72
CA MET A 762 -17.24 5.50 -6.41
C MET A 762 -18.24 4.41 -6.01
N TRP A 763 -17.94 3.72 -4.92
CA TRP A 763 -18.87 2.80 -4.28
C TRP A 763 -19.69 3.54 -3.24
N ILE A 764 -21.01 3.40 -3.33
CA ILE A 764 -21.97 4.01 -2.42
C ILE A 764 -22.81 2.87 -1.83
N VAL A 765 -22.74 2.72 -0.53
CA VAL A 765 -23.52 1.71 0.20
C VAL A 765 -24.57 2.40 1.04
N THR A 766 -25.83 2.03 0.84
CA THR A 766 -26.98 2.61 1.53
C THR A 766 -27.73 1.54 2.31
N GLU A 767 -28.39 1.94 3.39
CA GLU A 767 -29.41 1.15 4.09
C GLU A 767 -30.76 1.52 3.46
N LYS A 768 -31.24 0.71 2.51
CA LYS A 768 -32.48 0.98 1.78
C LYS A 768 -33.71 0.67 2.62
N THR A 769 -33.67 -0.47 3.33
CA THR A 769 -34.67 -0.88 4.32
C THR A 769 -33.99 -1.25 5.62
N PRO A 770 -34.70 -1.41 6.74
CA PRO A 770 -34.08 -1.82 7.99
C PRO A 770 -33.27 -3.12 7.94
N THR A 771 -33.47 -3.97 6.94
CA THR A 771 -32.78 -5.26 6.79
C THR A 771 -32.01 -5.37 5.48
N GLU A 772 -31.99 -4.35 4.64
CA GLU A 772 -31.36 -4.43 3.31
C GLU A 772 -30.38 -3.29 3.07
N ILE A 773 -29.20 -3.65 2.64
CA ILE A 773 -28.23 -2.71 2.06
C ILE A 773 -28.22 -2.83 0.54
N VAL A 774 -27.98 -1.70 -0.13
CA VAL A 774 -27.82 -1.63 -1.58
C VAL A 774 -26.49 -0.98 -1.90
N VAL A 775 -25.78 -1.53 -2.87
CA VAL A 775 -24.51 -1.02 -3.36
C VAL A 775 -24.69 -0.45 -4.74
N TYR A 776 -24.31 0.81 -4.89
CA TYR A 776 -24.26 1.51 -6.17
C TYR A 776 -22.81 1.80 -6.55
N THR A 777 -22.55 1.86 -7.86
CA THR A 777 -21.29 2.37 -8.42
C THR A 777 -21.59 3.55 -9.33
N PHE A 778 -20.63 4.50 -9.30
CA PHE A 778 -20.74 5.75 -10.04
C PHE A 778 -19.41 6.11 -10.70
#